data_e15672714849f6ed8de3759bb2164665
#
_entry.id   e15672714849f6ed8de3759bb2164665
#
_cell.length_a   1.000
_cell.length_b   1.000
_cell.length_c   1.000
_cell.angle_alpha   90.00
_cell.angle_beta   90.00
_cell.angle_gamma   90.00
#
_symmetry.space_group_name_H-M   'P 1'
#
loop_
_entity.id
_entity.type
_entity.pdbx_description
1 polymer ?
#
loop_
_entity_poly.entity_id
_entity_poly.type
_entity_poly.pdbx_seq_one_letter_code
_entity_poly.pdbx_strand_id
1 'polypeptide(L)'
;MTLFLSLLSVLLPSAPADTASFDIEEAVVVASPKETRALRRQPVSVSLFDARSLELRGVNAAKDLSSLAPNLFMPDYGSRLTSAVYIRGIGSRINTPAVGMYVDNVPYTDKTGYDFRFTDVDRVDVLRGPQGTLYGRGAMGGVIRIFTANPLQHKGTDVEAGFTTRTGGRRVAFTTYLHPRDKMGLSVGGFYEGAEGFFTNRATGKKQDGENSAGGKLRWVWQPTDVVKLDWTTSYQYTDEDANPYSLIEDPTAGLTGSTPLFGIYQNRPSTYRRHLLNSGLGVEHTFNHFVLTSTTAWQMIDDRLFMDQDFTAQDIFTLEQKQKVHNLSEEIALRSRDPLSRCKWTAGAFLLYQHLDTNCPVTFWSDGVNFLNRMFASVLPSNPPMTLALQGSELPFVADLSTPTFNAAFFGESTVSDFPLKNVDLTLGVRVDYDHRRLDLASGTAEAVPYHFSMSMGPQMSFAKDLLAEPTVNGEVKRSTWQVLPKASLSYRLPNHLGNVYFTVSKGCRAGGFNIQAYSDHAQVALQKSMMEGVKEFSMEQINALPMPEDRKQGILAAMDGALKIPSDPDVSTLYYKPEYTWSYEFGTHLSLLKNKLWLDLAAFYMKTRDQQLAQFAGSQFGRTVVNAGRSASCGGEVGIRASLLKDRLHLNANYGYTNARFRSYYVANSAYDPQDPASSQFISFRGKRVPFVPLHTMSFSADFRQPLADDSEHKNFVKAIGGGVEVKGDGGVKWDEMNNYGRSFRALLGVRLSVELAGNITLSAWGRNLTGEHYSTFEFQNMNRRFAQSNEPRHFGFDVKWHF
;
A
#
# COMPACT_ATOMS: atom_id res chain seq x y z
N MET A 1 0.90 -25.10 32.23
CA MET A 1 0.52 -23.78 32.83
C MET A 1 0.83 -23.70 34.32
N THR A 2 0.77 -24.79 35.08
CA THR A 2 1.07 -24.83 36.51
C THR A 2 2.56 -24.79 36.86
N LEU A 3 3.46 -25.24 35.99
CA LEU A 3 4.92 -25.22 36.22
C LEU A 3 5.57 -23.81 35.97
N PHE A 4 4.89 -22.93 35.26
CA PHE A 4 5.38 -21.55 35.01
C PHE A 4 5.08 -20.59 36.15
N LEU A 5 4.06 -20.89 36.96
CA LEU A 5 3.67 -20.07 38.12
C LEU A 5 4.51 -20.36 39.37
N SER A 6 5.08 -21.55 39.49
CA SER A 6 5.92 -21.94 40.66
C SER A 6 7.38 -21.46 40.59
N LEU A 7 7.88 -21.07 39.43
CA LEU A 7 9.20 -20.45 39.27
C LEU A 7 9.25 -18.95 39.55
N LEU A 8 8.08 -18.30 39.57
CA LEU A 8 7.99 -16.84 39.76
C LEU A 8 7.98 -16.39 41.23
N SER A 9 7.87 -17.34 42.18
CA SER A 9 7.76 -17.02 43.62
C SER A 9 9.08 -16.92 44.39
N VAL A 10 10.23 -17.22 43.76
CA VAL A 10 11.52 -17.37 44.47
C VAL A 10 12.50 -16.20 44.28
N LEU A 11 12.21 -15.22 43.41
CA LEU A 11 13.14 -14.13 43.09
C LEU A 11 12.52 -12.72 43.21
N LEU A 12 12.18 -12.31 44.41
CA LEU A 12 11.77 -10.90 44.65
C LEU A 12 12.54 -10.29 45.83
N PRO A 13 13.69 -9.62 45.62
CA PRO A 13 14.12 -8.57 46.51
C PRO A 13 13.46 -7.25 46.13
N SER A 14 12.96 -6.52 47.12
CA SER A 14 12.35 -5.20 46.99
C SER A 14 13.46 -4.15 46.78
N ALA A 15 13.56 -3.63 45.55
CA ALA A 15 14.35 -2.47 45.21
C ALA A 15 13.47 -1.21 45.05
N PRO A 16 13.95 0.01 45.38
CA PRO A 16 13.22 1.24 45.17
C PRO A 16 13.00 1.50 43.68
N ALA A 17 11.78 1.89 43.38
CA ALA A 17 11.33 2.15 42.00
C ALA A 17 11.91 3.50 41.53
N ASP A 18 12.80 3.46 40.57
CA ASP A 18 13.01 4.60 39.68
C ASP A 18 11.85 4.56 38.67
N THR A 19 10.84 5.36 38.94
CA THR A 19 9.57 5.38 38.20
C THR A 19 9.71 6.24 36.96
N ALA A 20 10.27 5.70 35.92
CA ALA A 20 9.81 6.10 34.60
C ALA A 20 8.42 5.45 34.39
N SER A 21 7.38 6.04 34.97
CA SER A 21 6.01 5.63 34.70
C SER A 21 5.69 5.90 33.24
N PHE A 22 5.41 4.86 32.49
CA PHE A 22 4.85 4.96 31.15
C PHE A 22 3.39 5.46 31.26
N ASP A 23 3.22 6.74 31.47
CA ASP A 23 1.91 7.38 31.39
C ASP A 23 1.63 7.76 29.95
N ILE A 24 1.15 6.77 29.16
CA ILE A 24 0.70 6.98 27.78
C ILE A 24 -0.39 8.08 27.71
N GLU A 25 -1.08 8.36 28.83
CA GLU A 25 -2.07 9.45 28.89
C GLU A 25 -1.44 10.84 28.89
N GLU A 26 -0.29 11.07 29.51
CA GLU A 26 0.42 12.35 29.46
C GLU A 26 1.20 12.56 28.17
N ALA A 27 1.65 11.49 27.52
CA ALA A 27 2.35 11.58 26.24
C ALA A 27 1.42 11.91 25.05
N VAL A 28 0.10 11.88 25.22
CA VAL A 28 -0.87 12.21 24.16
C VAL A 28 -1.28 13.69 24.25
N VAL A 29 -0.32 14.56 24.31
CA VAL A 29 -0.49 15.96 23.94
C VAL A 29 -0.90 16.01 22.47
N VAL A 30 -1.82 16.92 22.15
CA VAL A 30 -2.22 17.25 20.77
C VAL A 30 -1.02 17.27 19.84
N ALA A 31 -0.83 16.19 19.10
CA ALA A 31 0.39 15.96 18.29
C ALA A 31 0.23 16.40 16.84
N SER A 32 -1.02 16.61 16.40
CA SER A 32 -1.33 17.07 15.05
C SER A 32 -1.87 18.49 15.07
N PRO A 33 -1.49 19.33 14.10
CA PRO A 33 -2.05 20.69 13.95
C PRO A 33 -3.58 20.72 13.87
N LYS A 34 -4.20 19.61 13.49
CA LYS A 34 -5.65 19.47 13.30
C LYS A 34 -6.40 19.01 14.56
N GLU A 35 -5.69 18.69 15.63
CA GLU A 35 -6.29 18.13 16.83
C GLU A 35 -6.46 19.18 17.92
N THR A 36 -7.63 19.19 18.51
CA THR A 36 -7.95 20.06 19.66
C THR A 36 -8.03 19.29 20.98
N ARG A 37 -7.92 17.95 20.93
CA ARG A 37 -8.02 17.04 22.09
C ARG A 37 -7.14 15.81 21.87
N ALA A 38 -6.74 15.16 22.97
CA ALA A 38 -6.04 13.88 22.94
C ALA A 38 -6.85 12.83 22.15
N LEU A 39 -6.18 11.98 21.40
CA LEU A 39 -6.81 11.01 20.48
C LEU A 39 -7.85 10.12 21.15
N ARG A 40 -7.55 9.57 22.35
CA ARG A 40 -8.49 8.71 23.07
C ARG A 40 -9.71 9.44 23.64
N ARG A 41 -9.74 10.77 23.59
CA ARG A 41 -10.92 11.58 23.89
C ARG A 41 -11.72 11.95 22.65
N GLN A 42 -11.23 11.58 21.47
CA GLN A 42 -11.91 11.81 20.21
C GLN A 42 -12.79 10.60 19.85
N PRO A 43 -13.91 10.82 19.12
CA PRO A 43 -14.81 9.74 18.69
C PRO A 43 -14.25 9.03 17.44
N VAL A 44 -13.14 8.32 17.61
CA VAL A 44 -12.42 7.59 16.54
C VAL A 44 -11.70 6.37 17.09
N SER A 45 -11.76 5.25 16.37
CA SER A 45 -10.97 4.07 16.72
C SER A 45 -9.49 4.32 16.43
N VAL A 46 -8.64 4.14 17.45
CA VAL A 46 -7.20 4.39 17.34
C VAL A 46 -6.39 3.27 17.99
N SER A 47 -5.22 2.97 17.41
CA SER A 47 -4.15 2.20 18.07
C SER A 47 -2.90 3.06 18.14
N LEU A 48 -2.28 3.10 19.31
CA LEU A 48 -1.09 3.90 19.60
C LEU A 48 0.06 2.95 19.92
N PHE A 49 1.20 3.15 19.26
CA PHE A 49 2.44 2.39 19.46
C PHE A 49 3.56 3.36 19.79
N ASP A 50 4.11 3.27 20.97
CA ASP A 50 5.29 4.02 21.39
C ASP A 50 6.60 3.39 20.87
N ALA A 51 7.71 4.13 20.96
CA ALA A 51 9.03 3.69 20.50
C ALA A 51 9.42 2.32 21.04
N ARG A 52 9.22 2.10 22.34
CA ARG A 52 9.54 0.82 23.00
C ARG A 52 8.69 -0.33 22.46
N SER A 53 7.38 -0.10 22.30
CA SER A 53 6.47 -1.07 21.75
C SER A 53 6.85 -1.47 20.31
N LEU A 54 7.26 -0.50 19.47
CA LEU A 54 7.73 -0.74 18.12
C LEU A 54 9.05 -1.54 18.11
N GLU A 55 9.97 -1.17 18.98
CA GLU A 55 11.27 -1.85 19.13
C GLU A 55 11.12 -3.31 19.55
N LEU A 56 10.34 -3.59 20.60
CA LEU A 56 10.13 -4.95 21.12
C LEU A 56 9.51 -5.87 20.06
N ARG A 57 8.68 -5.31 19.16
CA ARG A 57 8.08 -6.02 18.02
C ARG A 57 8.94 -6.01 16.77
N GLY A 58 10.09 -5.33 16.81
CA GLY A 58 11.01 -5.21 15.68
C GLY A 58 10.35 -4.58 14.46
N VAL A 59 9.51 -3.54 14.70
CA VAL A 59 8.88 -2.74 13.64
C VAL A 59 9.91 -1.77 13.10
N ASN A 60 10.32 -1.98 11.87
CA ASN A 60 11.35 -1.20 11.20
C ASN A 60 10.84 -0.47 9.96
N ALA A 61 9.67 -0.84 9.46
CA ALA A 61 9.00 -0.24 8.31
C ALA A 61 7.48 -0.26 8.50
N ALA A 62 6.75 0.45 7.64
CA ALA A 62 5.29 0.52 7.73
C ALA A 62 4.64 -0.86 7.58
N LYS A 63 5.17 -1.74 6.73
CA LYS A 63 4.63 -3.10 6.52
C LYS A 63 4.67 -3.97 7.78
N ASP A 64 5.61 -3.73 8.70
CA ASP A 64 5.72 -4.48 9.95
C ASP A 64 4.53 -4.23 10.90
N LEU A 65 3.80 -3.11 10.70
CA LEU A 65 2.57 -2.80 11.43
C LEU A 65 1.39 -3.73 11.07
N SER A 66 1.51 -4.50 9.99
CA SER A 66 0.46 -5.44 9.57
C SER A 66 0.03 -6.35 10.71
N SER A 67 -1.28 -6.44 10.93
CA SER A 67 -1.92 -7.22 12.00
C SER A 67 -1.63 -6.76 13.44
N LEU A 68 -0.80 -5.74 13.67
CA LEU A 68 -0.56 -5.20 15.01
C LEU A 68 -1.74 -4.36 15.51
N ALA A 69 -2.39 -3.60 14.62
CA ALA A 69 -3.66 -2.93 14.91
C ALA A 69 -4.83 -3.76 14.41
N PRO A 70 -6.01 -3.72 15.08
CA PRO A 70 -7.19 -4.43 14.61
C PRO A 70 -7.56 -4.02 13.18
N ASN A 71 -7.86 -5.00 12.32
CA ASN A 71 -8.27 -4.81 10.92
C ASN A 71 -7.29 -4.03 10.04
N LEU A 72 -6.03 -3.89 10.46
CA LEU A 72 -4.93 -3.40 9.64
C LEU A 72 -4.24 -4.59 8.96
N PHE A 73 -4.17 -4.56 7.65
CA PHE A 73 -3.52 -5.59 6.85
C PHE A 73 -2.68 -4.98 5.74
N MET A 74 -1.43 -5.36 5.67
CA MET A 74 -0.46 -4.94 4.66
C MET A 74 0.12 -6.20 4.03
N PRO A 75 -0.47 -6.70 2.93
CA PRO A 75 0.05 -7.88 2.25
C PRO A 75 1.40 -7.60 1.61
N ASP A 76 2.28 -8.56 1.67
CA ASP A 76 3.53 -8.53 0.93
C ASP A 76 3.28 -8.97 -0.51
N TYR A 77 3.48 -8.07 -1.45
CA TYR A 77 3.37 -8.31 -2.90
C TYR A 77 4.74 -8.53 -3.57
N GLY A 78 5.78 -8.72 -2.79
CA GLY A 78 7.13 -9.03 -3.28
C GLY A 78 7.89 -7.85 -3.87
N SER A 79 7.42 -6.61 -3.70
CA SER A 79 8.15 -5.39 -4.07
C SER A 79 7.61 -4.18 -3.33
N ARG A 80 8.49 -3.25 -2.97
CA ARG A 80 8.15 -1.97 -2.33
C ARG A 80 7.32 -1.03 -3.23
N LEU A 81 7.33 -1.22 -4.55
CA LEU A 81 6.43 -0.52 -5.46
C LEU A 81 4.97 -0.69 -5.06
N THR A 82 4.60 -1.89 -4.62
CA THR A 82 3.22 -2.23 -4.28
C THR A 82 3.00 -2.17 -2.77
N SER A 83 3.10 -0.98 -2.18
CA SER A 83 2.86 -0.74 -0.76
C SER A 83 1.37 -0.57 -0.48
N ALA A 84 0.66 -1.67 -0.35
CA ALA A 84 -0.79 -1.65 -0.15
C ALA A 84 -1.15 -1.71 1.34
N VAL A 85 -2.03 -0.81 1.75
CA VAL A 85 -2.57 -0.74 3.11
C VAL A 85 -4.07 -0.95 3.08
N TYR A 86 -4.56 -1.91 3.86
CA TYR A 86 -5.99 -2.20 4.04
C TYR A 86 -6.40 -1.97 5.49
N ILE A 87 -7.48 -1.22 5.70
CA ILE A 87 -8.12 -1.05 6.99
C ILE A 87 -9.61 -1.31 6.84
N ARG A 88 -10.18 -2.24 7.64
CA ARG A 88 -11.60 -2.59 7.62
C ARG A 88 -12.13 -3.01 6.24
N GLY A 89 -11.27 -3.59 5.42
CA GLY A 89 -11.61 -3.99 4.05
C GLY A 89 -11.51 -2.90 2.99
N ILE A 90 -11.11 -1.70 3.37
CA ILE A 90 -10.82 -0.59 2.46
C ILE A 90 -9.32 -0.51 2.25
N GLY A 91 -8.89 -0.61 1.00
CA GLY A 91 -7.47 -0.59 0.66
C GLY A 91 -7.20 -0.38 -0.82
N SER A 92 -5.93 -0.29 -1.19
CA SER A 92 -5.49 -0.03 -2.56
C SER A 92 -4.26 -0.85 -2.89
N ARG A 93 -4.38 -1.75 -3.87
CA ARG A 93 -3.24 -2.48 -4.41
C ARG A 93 -2.42 -1.63 -5.37
N ILE A 94 -3.06 -0.92 -6.29
CA ILE A 94 -2.41 -0.08 -7.31
C ILE A 94 -3.01 1.33 -7.31
N ASN A 95 -2.28 2.28 -7.88
CA ASN A 95 -2.67 3.68 -8.06
C ASN A 95 -2.94 4.43 -6.73
N THR A 96 -3.99 5.23 -6.66
CA THR A 96 -4.27 6.15 -5.55
C THR A 96 -4.43 5.47 -4.20
N PRO A 97 -3.90 6.02 -3.10
CA PRO A 97 -4.02 5.43 -1.77
C PRO A 97 -5.47 5.50 -1.25
N ALA A 98 -5.84 4.51 -0.41
CA ALA A 98 -7.10 4.47 0.33
C ALA A 98 -6.90 4.72 1.84
N VAL A 99 -5.65 4.63 2.31
CA VAL A 99 -5.22 4.95 3.67
C VAL A 99 -4.15 6.02 3.59
N GLY A 100 -4.30 7.10 4.34
CA GLY A 100 -3.34 8.21 4.38
C GLY A 100 -2.11 7.86 5.22
N MET A 101 -0.95 8.40 4.86
CA MET A 101 0.27 8.27 5.64
C MET A 101 0.91 9.65 5.86
N TYR A 102 1.32 9.90 7.09
CA TYR A 102 1.95 11.16 7.51
C TYR A 102 3.17 10.87 8.37
N VAL A 103 4.27 11.60 8.14
CA VAL A 103 5.46 11.56 8.99
C VAL A 103 5.73 12.97 9.51
N ASP A 104 5.77 13.17 10.82
CA ASP A 104 5.91 14.49 11.46
C ASP A 104 4.94 15.56 10.90
N ASN A 105 3.69 15.16 10.64
CA ASN A 105 2.61 15.92 10.00
C ASN A 105 2.80 16.22 8.50
N VAL A 106 3.88 15.77 7.89
CA VAL A 106 4.13 15.86 6.44
C VAL A 106 3.38 14.75 5.72
N PRO A 107 2.49 15.02 4.75
CA PRO A 107 1.76 14.00 4.03
C PRO A 107 2.67 13.25 3.05
N TYR A 108 2.58 11.92 3.04
CA TYR A 108 3.09 11.07 1.98
C TYR A 108 1.96 10.83 0.99
N THR A 109 1.99 11.52 -0.13
CA THR A 109 0.84 11.61 -1.05
C THR A 109 0.81 10.49 -2.08
N ASP A 110 1.95 9.85 -2.35
CA ASP A 110 2.05 8.68 -3.21
C ASP A 110 2.36 7.43 -2.40
N LYS A 111 1.58 6.36 -2.62
CA LYS A 111 1.72 5.12 -1.87
C LYS A 111 2.99 4.32 -2.22
N THR A 112 3.63 4.57 -3.37
CA THR A 112 4.92 3.94 -3.69
C THR A 112 6.02 4.38 -2.72
N GLY A 113 5.81 5.51 -2.03
CA GLY A 113 6.64 5.97 -0.92
C GLY A 113 6.29 5.43 0.47
N TYR A 114 5.28 4.55 0.63
CA TYR A 114 4.78 4.15 1.96
C TYR A 114 5.65 3.09 2.65
N ASP A 115 6.34 2.24 1.91
CA ASP A 115 7.28 1.27 2.48
C ASP A 115 8.68 1.88 2.52
N PHE A 116 9.02 2.50 3.64
CA PHE A 116 10.32 3.10 3.93
C PHE A 116 10.81 2.65 5.29
N ARG A 117 12.13 2.73 5.50
CA ARG A 117 12.78 2.43 6.76
C ARG A 117 12.44 3.48 7.82
N PHE A 118 11.99 3.04 8.97
CA PHE A 118 11.81 3.89 10.15
C PHE A 118 13.16 4.24 10.77
N THR A 119 13.37 5.53 11.01
CA THR A 119 14.52 6.04 11.75
C THR A 119 14.00 6.91 12.90
N ASP A 120 14.55 6.75 14.07
CA ASP A 120 14.25 7.55 15.28
C ASP A 120 12.73 7.73 15.55
N VAL A 121 11.91 6.73 15.28
CA VAL A 121 10.47 6.80 15.49
C VAL A 121 10.14 6.75 16.97
N ASP A 122 9.42 7.77 17.44
CA ASP A 122 8.93 7.90 18.81
C ASP A 122 7.53 7.30 18.99
N ARG A 123 6.65 7.47 17.97
CA ARG A 123 5.28 6.99 18.04
C ARG A 123 4.68 6.72 16.66
N VAL A 124 3.83 5.72 16.59
CA VAL A 124 2.93 5.47 15.44
C VAL A 124 1.49 5.42 15.91
N ASP A 125 0.63 6.20 15.24
CA ASP A 125 -0.81 6.21 15.46
C ASP A 125 -1.51 5.61 14.24
N VAL A 126 -2.41 4.68 14.46
CA VAL A 126 -3.27 4.10 13.41
C VAL A 126 -4.72 4.48 13.71
N LEU A 127 -5.25 5.45 12.95
CA LEU A 127 -6.65 5.87 13.01
C LEU A 127 -7.45 5.03 12.00
N ARG A 128 -8.47 4.33 12.47
CA ARG A 128 -9.27 3.41 11.64
C ARG A 128 -10.64 4.02 11.31
N GLY A 129 -11.14 3.68 10.12
CA GLY A 129 -12.35 4.29 9.54
C GLY A 129 -12.07 5.64 8.88
N PRO A 130 -13.04 6.17 8.10
CA PRO A 130 -12.83 7.34 7.28
C PRO A 130 -12.42 8.58 8.09
N GLN A 131 -11.30 9.17 7.72
CA GLN A 131 -10.78 10.44 8.25
C GLN A 131 -10.83 11.55 7.19
N GLY A 132 -11.71 11.41 6.20
CA GLY A 132 -11.78 12.29 5.03
C GLY A 132 -11.99 13.76 5.37
N THR A 133 -12.71 14.10 6.45
CA THR A 133 -12.98 15.48 6.83
C THR A 133 -11.70 16.28 7.12
N LEU A 134 -10.74 15.72 7.85
CA LEU A 134 -9.50 16.42 8.20
C LEU A 134 -8.33 16.07 7.28
N TYR A 135 -8.31 14.86 6.71
CA TYR A 135 -7.18 14.33 5.94
C TYR A 135 -7.47 14.16 4.44
N GLY A 136 -8.73 14.36 4.02
CA GLY A 136 -9.14 14.43 2.63
C GLY A 136 -9.11 13.09 1.88
N ARG A 137 -8.85 13.19 0.58
CA ARG A 137 -8.73 12.04 -0.31
C ARG A 137 -7.58 11.14 0.13
N GLY A 138 -7.76 9.83 -0.01
CA GLY A 138 -6.76 8.85 0.45
C GLY A 138 -6.87 8.46 1.92
N ALA A 139 -7.79 9.09 2.69
CA ALA A 139 -8.07 8.72 4.08
C ALA A 139 -9.42 8.02 4.24
N MET A 140 -9.83 7.22 3.26
CA MET A 140 -11.11 6.52 3.21
C MET A 140 -11.16 5.32 4.17
N GLY A 141 -10.07 4.56 4.26
CA GLY A 141 -9.94 3.43 5.20
C GLY A 141 -9.42 3.86 6.57
N GLY A 142 -8.62 4.92 6.62
CA GLY A 142 -7.97 5.40 7.84
C GLY A 142 -6.73 6.24 7.55
N VAL A 143 -5.95 6.49 8.60
CA VAL A 143 -4.69 7.25 8.53
C VAL A 143 -3.66 6.59 9.43
N ILE A 144 -2.43 6.46 8.94
CA ILE A 144 -1.24 6.10 9.73
C ILE A 144 -0.40 7.36 9.90
N ARG A 145 -0.06 7.70 11.15
CA ARG A 145 0.78 8.82 11.48
C ARG A 145 2.00 8.34 12.23
N ILE A 146 3.16 8.75 11.77
CA ILE A 146 4.46 8.41 12.33
C ILE A 146 5.07 9.70 12.86
N PHE A 147 5.48 9.69 14.10
CA PHE A 147 6.16 10.80 14.74
C PHE A 147 7.56 10.35 15.12
N THR A 148 8.54 11.15 14.75
CA THR A 148 9.94 10.90 15.10
C THR A 148 10.32 11.67 16.34
N ALA A 149 11.41 11.28 16.99
CA ALA A 149 11.89 11.91 18.20
C ALA A 149 12.10 13.42 18.03
N ASN A 150 11.60 14.19 18.99
CA ASN A 150 11.74 15.65 18.94
C ASN A 150 13.14 16.05 19.39
N PRO A 151 13.97 16.68 18.52
CA PRO A 151 15.33 17.03 18.86
C PRO A 151 15.47 18.09 19.97
N LEU A 152 14.38 18.77 20.37
CA LEU A 152 14.38 19.63 21.56
C LEU A 152 14.33 18.85 22.88
N GLN A 153 13.85 17.60 22.84
CA GLN A 153 13.63 16.79 24.04
C GLN A 153 14.65 15.66 24.19
N HIS A 154 15.26 15.23 23.09
CA HIS A 154 16.25 14.16 23.06
C HIS A 154 17.65 14.73 22.96
N LYS A 155 18.62 14.08 23.60
CA LYS A 155 20.05 14.43 23.58
C LYS A 155 20.89 13.20 23.36
N GLY A 156 22.14 13.39 22.91
CA GLY A 156 23.07 12.29 22.72
C GLY A 156 22.98 11.68 21.32
N THR A 157 23.52 10.50 21.20
CA THR A 157 23.59 9.75 19.93
C THR A 157 23.09 8.34 20.14
N ASP A 158 22.15 7.92 19.32
CA ASP A 158 21.67 6.54 19.22
C ASP A 158 22.41 5.83 18.09
N VAL A 159 22.97 4.68 18.35
CA VAL A 159 23.56 3.78 17.35
C VAL A 159 22.90 2.43 17.45
N GLU A 160 22.52 1.87 16.30
CA GLU A 160 21.94 0.54 16.20
C GLU A 160 22.72 -0.28 15.19
N ALA A 161 23.05 -1.53 15.52
CA ALA A 161 23.59 -2.52 14.61
C ALA A 161 22.81 -3.82 14.77
N GLY A 162 22.50 -4.48 13.65
CA GLY A 162 21.74 -5.72 13.64
C GLY A 162 22.26 -6.71 12.61
N PHE A 163 22.09 -8.00 12.92
CA PHE A 163 22.39 -9.10 12.01
C PHE A 163 21.24 -10.09 11.98
N THR A 164 20.87 -10.57 10.79
CA THR A 164 19.83 -11.58 10.58
C THR A 164 20.45 -12.81 9.96
N THR A 165 20.26 -13.96 10.60
CA THR A 165 20.68 -15.25 10.06
C THR A 165 19.89 -15.60 8.79
N ARG A 166 20.35 -16.57 8.01
CA ARG A 166 19.70 -17.12 6.83
C ARG A 166 19.72 -16.21 5.59
N THR A 167 19.53 -14.91 5.76
CA THR A 167 19.63 -13.93 4.65
C THR A 167 20.96 -13.18 4.65
N GLY A 168 21.81 -13.39 5.66
CA GLY A 168 23.02 -12.58 5.86
C GLY A 168 22.68 -11.09 6.10
N GLY A 169 21.45 -10.82 6.57
CA GLY A 169 20.94 -9.46 6.72
C GLY A 169 21.80 -8.65 7.68
N ARG A 170 22.18 -7.44 7.27
CA ARG A 170 23.02 -6.50 8.04
C ARG A 170 22.29 -5.17 8.11
N ARG A 171 22.31 -4.58 9.30
CA ARG A 171 21.68 -3.28 9.54
C ARG A 171 22.57 -2.44 10.43
N VAL A 172 22.78 -1.18 10.05
CA VAL A 172 23.43 -0.16 10.88
C VAL A 172 22.63 1.11 10.75
N ALA A 173 22.36 1.78 11.86
CA ALA A 173 21.73 3.09 11.88
C ALA A 173 22.31 3.94 13.01
N PHE A 174 22.27 5.26 12.84
CA PHE A 174 22.59 6.20 13.89
C PHE A 174 21.69 7.43 13.82
N THR A 175 21.47 8.09 14.95
CA THR A 175 20.84 9.41 15.04
C THR A 175 21.48 10.20 16.15
N THR A 176 21.95 11.40 15.85
CA THR A 176 22.56 12.34 16.79
C THR A 176 21.64 13.53 17.01
N TYR A 177 21.44 13.91 18.28
CA TYR A 177 20.61 15.04 18.69
C TYR A 177 21.49 16.16 19.25
N LEU A 178 21.48 17.28 18.57
CA LEU A 178 22.30 18.46 18.84
C LEU A 178 21.41 19.62 19.31
N HIS A 179 21.92 20.39 20.23
CA HIS A 179 21.29 21.61 20.78
C HIS A 179 22.20 22.83 20.53
N PRO A 180 22.24 23.37 19.30
CA PRO A 180 23.14 24.48 18.97
C PRO A 180 22.85 25.74 19.77
N ARG A 181 21.58 25.93 20.20
CA ARG A 181 21.12 27.07 21.02
C ARG A 181 19.94 26.65 21.88
N ASP A 182 19.63 27.46 22.88
CA ASP A 182 18.38 27.35 23.63
C ASP A 182 17.18 27.38 22.68
N LYS A 183 16.19 26.53 22.93
CA LYS A 183 14.97 26.38 22.09
C LYS A 183 15.24 26.00 20.62
N MET A 184 16.43 25.43 20.32
CA MET A 184 16.82 24.97 19.01
C MET A 184 17.39 23.55 19.10
N GLY A 185 16.78 22.62 18.44
CA GLY A 185 17.21 21.22 18.34
C GLY A 185 17.42 20.81 16.89
N LEU A 186 18.42 19.98 16.66
CA LEU A 186 18.75 19.41 15.38
C LEU A 186 18.99 17.91 15.55
N SER A 187 18.29 17.06 14.80
CA SER A 187 18.67 15.65 14.68
C SER A 187 19.21 15.35 13.28
N VAL A 188 20.27 14.56 13.22
CA VAL A 188 20.88 14.04 12.00
C VAL A 188 21.05 12.55 12.15
N GLY A 189 20.49 11.78 11.24
CA GLY A 189 20.58 10.33 11.26
C GLY A 189 20.85 9.74 9.89
N GLY A 190 21.32 8.50 9.88
CA GLY A 190 21.54 7.73 8.67
C GLY A 190 21.44 6.25 8.95
N PHE A 191 21.20 5.47 7.90
CA PHE A 191 21.14 4.03 7.99
C PHE A 191 21.64 3.34 6.71
N TYR A 192 22.03 2.09 6.88
CA TYR A 192 22.23 1.13 5.82
C TYR A 192 21.62 -0.20 6.27
N GLU A 193 20.92 -0.87 5.35
CA GLU A 193 20.47 -2.25 5.50
C GLU A 193 20.68 -3.01 4.20
N GLY A 194 21.05 -4.29 4.31
CA GLY A 194 21.21 -5.16 3.15
C GLY A 194 21.00 -6.60 3.53
N ALA A 195 20.39 -7.38 2.63
CA ALA A 195 20.13 -8.80 2.79
C ALA A 195 20.18 -9.51 1.44
N GLU A 196 20.62 -10.77 1.42
CA GLU A 196 20.66 -11.61 0.21
C GLU A 196 19.28 -12.19 -0.14
N GLY A 197 18.36 -12.23 0.84
CA GLY A 197 17.02 -12.80 0.68
C GLY A 197 16.90 -14.27 1.07
N PHE A 198 15.66 -14.75 1.11
CA PHE A 198 15.29 -16.11 1.53
C PHE A 198 15.15 -17.09 0.35
N PHE A 199 14.62 -16.61 -0.78
CA PHE A 199 14.13 -17.44 -1.87
C PHE A 199 15.15 -17.52 -3.01
N THR A 200 15.29 -18.70 -3.58
CA THR A 200 16.21 -18.93 -4.69
C THR A 200 15.42 -19.12 -5.99
N ASN A 201 15.76 -18.35 -7.01
CA ASN A 201 15.25 -18.53 -8.35
C ASN A 201 15.98 -19.75 -8.98
N ARG A 202 15.23 -20.78 -9.34
CA ARG A 202 15.77 -22.04 -9.87
C ARG A 202 16.27 -21.93 -11.31
N ALA A 203 15.78 -20.96 -12.08
CA ALA A 203 16.25 -20.72 -13.43
C ALA A 203 17.66 -20.10 -13.45
N THR A 204 17.96 -19.22 -12.49
CA THR A 204 19.24 -18.51 -12.42
C THR A 204 20.20 -19.01 -11.35
N GLY A 205 19.72 -19.77 -10.37
CA GLY A 205 20.45 -20.20 -9.18
C GLY A 205 20.73 -19.09 -8.15
N LYS A 206 20.24 -17.86 -8.39
CA LYS A 206 20.47 -16.70 -7.52
C LYS A 206 19.27 -16.46 -6.59
N LYS A 207 19.50 -15.67 -5.52
CA LYS A 207 18.42 -15.16 -4.67
C LYS A 207 17.55 -14.17 -5.45
N GLN A 208 16.26 -14.09 -5.12
CA GLN A 208 15.26 -13.27 -5.85
C GLN A 208 14.55 -12.26 -4.95
N ASP A 209 14.90 -12.17 -3.68
CA ASP A 209 14.31 -11.25 -2.70
C ASP A 209 15.39 -10.54 -1.86
N GLY A 210 16.57 -10.35 -2.46
CA GLY A 210 17.64 -9.58 -1.89
C GLY A 210 17.33 -8.09 -1.92
N GLU A 211 17.86 -7.35 -0.94
CA GLU A 211 17.70 -5.90 -0.90
C GLU A 211 18.95 -5.19 -0.38
N ASN A 212 19.16 -3.96 -0.86
CA ASN A 212 20.08 -3.00 -0.29
C ASN A 212 19.37 -1.65 -0.19
N SER A 213 19.43 -1.04 0.97
CA SER A 213 18.79 0.24 1.22
C SER A 213 19.69 1.12 2.10
N ALA A 214 19.81 2.40 1.73
CA ALA A 214 20.56 3.37 2.50
C ALA A 214 19.83 4.71 2.51
N GLY A 215 19.98 5.47 3.58
CA GLY A 215 19.31 6.76 3.66
C GLY A 215 19.76 7.60 4.83
N GLY A 216 19.20 8.80 4.87
CA GLY A 216 19.45 9.73 5.94
C GLY A 216 18.25 10.62 6.22
N LYS A 217 18.25 11.20 7.40
CA LYS A 217 17.22 12.12 7.86
C LYS A 217 17.87 13.29 8.59
N LEU A 218 17.27 14.45 8.41
CA LEU A 218 17.55 15.65 9.17
C LEU A 218 16.24 16.23 9.67
N ARG A 219 16.17 16.60 10.96
CA ARG A 219 15.05 17.36 11.52
C ARG A 219 15.58 18.51 12.34
N TRP A 220 15.10 19.71 12.06
CA TRP A 220 15.43 20.94 12.74
C TRP A 220 14.18 21.54 13.35
N VAL A 221 14.20 21.74 14.67
CA VAL A 221 13.11 22.38 15.41
C VAL A 221 13.66 23.61 16.10
N TRP A 222 13.01 24.74 15.88
CA TRP A 222 13.40 26.00 16.48
C TRP A 222 12.18 26.78 16.97
N GLN A 223 12.28 27.26 18.20
CA GLN A 223 11.28 28.10 18.86
C GLN A 223 11.89 29.49 19.15
N PRO A 224 11.97 30.38 18.12
CA PRO A 224 12.60 31.69 18.31
C PRO A 224 11.90 32.54 19.37
N THR A 225 10.61 32.34 19.55
CA THR A 225 9.78 32.97 20.59
C THR A 225 8.84 31.93 21.21
N ASP A 226 8.15 32.30 22.29
CA ASP A 226 7.15 31.40 22.92
C ASP A 226 5.88 31.21 22.07
N VAL A 227 5.70 32.02 21.03
CA VAL A 227 4.54 31.98 20.14
C VAL A 227 4.86 31.45 18.73
N VAL A 228 6.13 31.32 18.35
CA VAL A 228 6.55 30.84 17.02
C VAL A 228 7.35 29.54 17.17
N LYS A 229 6.97 28.51 16.42
CA LYS A 229 7.73 27.28 16.25
C LYS A 229 7.94 26.99 14.77
N LEU A 230 9.15 26.63 14.41
CA LEU A 230 9.53 26.11 13.11
C LEU A 230 9.95 24.64 13.28
N ASP A 231 9.50 23.76 12.39
CA ASP A 231 9.80 22.33 12.40
C ASP A 231 10.04 21.87 10.96
N TRP A 232 11.32 21.73 10.60
CA TRP A 232 11.71 21.28 9.28
C TRP A 232 12.26 19.88 9.35
N THR A 233 11.68 18.98 8.57
CA THR A 233 12.15 17.60 8.42
C THR A 233 12.43 17.30 6.96
N THR A 234 13.51 16.59 6.70
CA THR A 234 13.84 16.06 5.39
C THR A 234 14.44 14.67 5.53
N SER A 235 14.06 13.77 4.64
CA SER A 235 14.57 12.39 4.60
C SER A 235 14.80 11.97 3.17
N TYR A 236 15.85 11.20 2.95
CA TYR A 236 16.17 10.58 1.68
C TYR A 236 16.48 9.11 1.89
N GLN A 237 15.96 8.27 1.00
CA GLN A 237 16.25 6.84 0.99
C GLN A 237 16.44 6.37 -0.45
N TYR A 238 17.52 5.63 -0.67
CA TYR A 238 17.73 4.81 -1.85
C TYR A 238 17.44 3.35 -1.50
N THR A 239 16.79 2.64 -2.42
CA THR A 239 16.51 1.20 -2.32
C THR A 239 16.81 0.53 -3.65
N ASP A 240 17.48 -0.61 -3.61
CA ASP A 240 17.72 -1.53 -4.73
C ASP A 240 17.34 -2.93 -4.25
N GLU A 241 16.31 -3.53 -4.84
CA GLU A 241 15.80 -4.84 -4.43
C GLU A 241 15.58 -5.76 -5.64
N ASP A 242 15.83 -7.05 -5.42
CA ASP A 242 15.30 -8.10 -6.26
C ASP A 242 13.81 -8.24 -5.94
N ALA A 243 12.95 -8.18 -6.97
CA ALA A 243 11.52 -8.03 -6.78
C ALA A 243 10.73 -9.26 -7.24
N ASN A 244 9.49 -9.35 -6.77
CA ASN A 244 8.47 -10.29 -7.24
C ASN A 244 8.92 -11.77 -7.21
N PRO A 245 9.39 -12.33 -6.09
CA PRO A 245 9.82 -13.73 -5.97
C PRO A 245 8.61 -14.68 -6.00
N TYR A 246 7.84 -14.64 -7.08
CA TYR A 246 6.63 -15.42 -7.22
C TYR A 246 6.91 -16.86 -7.61
N SER A 247 6.42 -17.80 -6.79
CA SER A 247 6.49 -19.23 -7.07
C SER A 247 5.31 -19.66 -7.91
N LEU A 248 5.56 -20.42 -8.97
CA LEU A 248 4.54 -21.11 -9.75
C LEU A 248 3.94 -22.22 -8.90
N ILE A 249 2.63 -22.21 -8.66
CA ILE A 249 1.92 -23.20 -7.85
C ILE A 249 0.88 -24.01 -8.62
N GLU A 250 0.47 -23.54 -9.80
CA GLU A 250 -0.45 -24.25 -10.67
C GLU A 250 -0.19 -23.88 -12.12
N ASP A 251 -0.07 -24.90 -12.98
CA ASP A 251 -0.02 -24.78 -14.42
C ASP A 251 -0.85 -25.94 -15.05
N PRO A 252 -2.10 -25.69 -15.42
CA PRO A 252 -2.96 -26.73 -16.01
C PRO A 252 -2.38 -27.32 -17.30
N THR A 253 -1.62 -26.54 -18.08
CA THR A 253 -1.02 -26.98 -19.34
C THR A 253 0.11 -27.97 -19.13
N ALA A 254 0.80 -27.91 -17.98
CA ALA A 254 1.85 -28.83 -17.57
C ALA A 254 1.34 -29.94 -16.62
N GLY A 255 0.03 -30.02 -16.37
CA GLY A 255 -0.56 -30.98 -15.44
C GLY A 255 -0.25 -30.70 -13.97
N LEU A 256 0.23 -29.51 -13.64
CA LEU A 256 0.54 -29.08 -12.27
C LEU A 256 -0.73 -28.54 -11.61
N THR A 257 -1.24 -29.24 -10.61
CA THR A 257 -2.42 -28.84 -9.83
C THR A 257 -2.00 -28.23 -8.49
N GLY A 258 -2.69 -27.18 -8.07
CA GLY A 258 -2.35 -26.30 -6.97
C GLY A 258 -2.29 -26.87 -5.57
N SER A 259 -1.54 -27.97 -5.39
CA SER A 259 -1.24 -28.51 -4.08
C SER A 259 0.11 -27.99 -3.57
N THR A 260 0.17 -27.61 -2.32
CA THR A 260 1.43 -27.35 -1.62
C THR A 260 2.32 -28.60 -1.60
N PRO A 261 3.63 -28.51 -1.75
CA PRO A 261 4.47 -27.32 -1.60
C PRO A 261 4.53 -26.43 -2.85
N LEU A 262 4.85 -25.13 -2.65
CA LEU A 262 5.11 -24.18 -3.71
C LEU A 262 6.22 -24.72 -4.63
N PHE A 263 5.98 -24.73 -5.94
CA PHE A 263 6.88 -25.39 -6.90
C PHE A 263 8.21 -24.66 -7.10
N GLY A 264 8.25 -23.36 -6.81
CA GLY A 264 9.47 -22.54 -6.87
C GLY A 264 9.41 -21.41 -7.87
N ILE A 265 10.44 -20.59 -7.83
CA ILE A 265 10.62 -19.41 -8.68
C ILE A 265 11.41 -19.83 -9.91
N TYR A 266 10.97 -19.43 -11.11
CA TYR A 266 11.57 -19.83 -12.39
C TYR A 266 11.74 -18.66 -13.38
N GLN A 267 11.81 -17.43 -12.93
CA GLN A 267 11.95 -16.28 -13.81
C GLN A 267 13.27 -16.35 -14.58
N ASN A 268 13.19 -16.35 -15.91
CA ASN A 268 14.37 -16.31 -16.78
C ASN A 268 14.99 -14.90 -16.81
N ARG A 269 14.17 -13.85 -16.60
CA ARG A 269 14.55 -12.43 -16.52
C ARG A 269 14.21 -11.89 -15.13
N PRO A 270 15.09 -12.04 -14.11
CA PRO A 270 14.77 -11.67 -12.74
C PRO A 270 14.25 -10.26 -12.58
N SER A 271 13.12 -10.12 -11.87
CA SER A 271 12.51 -8.82 -11.58
C SER A 271 13.35 -8.01 -10.59
N THR A 272 13.43 -6.70 -10.80
CA THR A 272 14.17 -5.77 -9.92
C THR A 272 13.38 -4.50 -9.68
N TYR A 273 13.59 -3.85 -8.53
CA TYR A 273 13.02 -2.54 -8.25
C TYR A 273 14.05 -1.63 -7.59
N ARG A 274 14.15 -0.41 -8.11
CA ARG A 274 15.02 0.64 -7.57
C ARG A 274 14.21 1.89 -7.32
N ARG A 275 14.52 2.60 -6.22
CA ARG A 275 13.79 3.80 -5.85
C ARG A 275 14.68 4.80 -5.12
N HIS A 276 14.60 6.06 -5.57
CA HIS A 276 14.99 7.24 -4.81
C HIS A 276 13.74 7.88 -4.23
N LEU A 277 13.68 8.04 -2.92
CA LEU A 277 12.57 8.64 -2.20
C LEU A 277 13.10 9.80 -1.37
N LEU A 278 12.69 11.03 -1.71
CA LEU A 278 12.95 12.23 -0.93
C LEU A 278 11.64 12.79 -0.41
N ASN A 279 11.60 13.11 0.87
CA ASN A 279 10.49 13.83 1.49
C ASN A 279 11.05 14.98 2.30
N SER A 280 10.48 16.17 2.13
CA SER A 280 10.84 17.36 2.89
C SER A 280 9.57 18.10 3.29
N GLY A 281 9.52 18.57 4.53
CA GLY A 281 8.38 19.34 5.02
C GLY A 281 8.81 20.40 6.03
N LEU A 282 8.24 21.59 5.89
CA LEU A 282 8.40 22.71 6.80
C LEU A 282 7.06 23.04 7.46
N GLY A 283 7.00 22.85 8.76
CA GLY A 283 5.89 23.28 9.61
C GLY A 283 6.24 24.62 10.26
N VAL A 284 5.33 25.58 10.14
CA VAL A 284 5.40 26.89 10.83
C VAL A 284 4.17 27.01 11.71
N GLU A 285 4.34 27.08 13.00
CA GLU A 285 3.27 27.30 13.97
C GLU A 285 3.38 28.68 14.60
N HIS A 286 2.27 29.44 14.60
CA HIS A 286 2.16 30.70 15.31
C HIS A 286 0.96 30.68 16.26
N THR A 287 1.24 30.88 17.53
CA THR A 287 0.24 30.89 18.59
C THR A 287 -0.28 32.28 18.85
N PHE A 288 -1.55 32.53 18.48
CA PHE A 288 -2.29 33.74 18.81
C PHE A 288 -3.05 33.60 20.14
N ASN A 289 -3.68 34.66 20.60
CA ASN A 289 -4.41 34.61 21.87
C ASN A 289 -5.56 33.60 21.88
N HIS A 290 -6.30 33.47 20.78
CA HIS A 290 -7.52 32.64 20.70
C HIS A 290 -7.37 31.40 19.82
N PHE A 291 -6.39 31.36 18.95
CA PHE A 291 -6.16 30.24 18.04
C PHE A 291 -4.69 30.03 17.75
N VAL A 292 -4.37 28.90 17.20
CA VAL A 292 -3.07 28.54 16.67
C VAL A 292 -3.19 28.39 15.17
N LEU A 293 -2.32 29.08 14.43
CA LEU A 293 -2.14 28.93 12.98
C LEU A 293 -0.97 28.00 12.74
N THR A 294 -1.17 27.02 11.88
CA THR A 294 -0.10 26.15 11.39
C THR A 294 -0.12 26.13 9.87
N SER A 295 1.04 26.33 9.26
CA SER A 295 1.29 26.14 7.84
C SER A 295 2.25 24.96 7.69
N THR A 296 1.93 24.01 6.79
CA THR A 296 2.80 22.86 6.49
C THR A 296 3.00 22.78 4.99
N THR A 297 4.19 23.20 4.55
CA THR A 297 4.64 23.04 3.16
C THR A 297 5.39 21.74 3.03
N ALA A 298 5.02 20.88 2.09
CA ALA A 298 5.68 19.60 1.89
C ALA A 298 6.04 19.36 0.42
N TRP A 299 7.20 18.78 0.21
CA TRP A 299 7.67 18.32 -1.09
C TRP A 299 8.11 16.86 -1.01
N GLN A 300 7.56 16.04 -1.90
CA GLN A 300 7.94 14.63 -2.08
C GLN A 300 8.43 14.43 -3.51
N MET A 301 9.56 13.76 -3.66
CA MET A 301 10.08 13.29 -4.94
C MET A 301 10.27 11.78 -4.87
N ILE A 302 9.80 11.10 -5.92
CA ILE A 302 10.04 9.67 -6.13
C ILE A 302 10.59 9.53 -7.55
N ASP A 303 11.73 8.87 -7.69
CA ASP A 303 12.27 8.42 -8.96
C ASP A 303 12.49 6.93 -8.85
N ASP A 304 11.66 6.15 -9.55
CA ASP A 304 11.70 4.70 -9.42
C ASP A 304 11.73 3.97 -10.76
N ARG A 305 12.21 2.74 -10.73
CA ARG A 305 12.29 1.84 -11.86
C ARG A 305 11.96 0.42 -11.41
N LEU A 306 10.86 -0.11 -11.91
CA LEU A 306 10.53 -1.53 -11.86
C LEU A 306 10.91 -2.17 -13.19
N PHE A 307 11.66 -3.26 -13.16
CA PHE A 307 11.78 -4.20 -14.26
C PHE A 307 11.12 -5.51 -13.81
N MET A 308 10.21 -6.07 -14.59
CA MET A 308 9.44 -7.22 -14.20
C MET A 308 9.30 -8.22 -15.35
N ASP A 309 9.67 -9.45 -15.07
CA ASP A 309 9.27 -10.61 -15.85
C ASP A 309 7.77 -10.85 -15.60
N GLN A 310 6.94 -10.55 -16.59
CA GLN A 310 5.47 -10.58 -16.39
C GLN A 310 4.86 -11.97 -16.52
N ASP A 311 5.54 -12.91 -17.14
CA ASP A 311 5.07 -14.30 -17.19
C ASP A 311 5.54 -15.13 -16.00
N PHE A 312 6.54 -14.64 -15.23
CA PHE A 312 7.11 -15.25 -14.02
C PHE A 312 7.59 -16.70 -14.20
N THR A 313 7.96 -17.09 -15.41
CA THR A 313 8.36 -18.46 -15.77
C THR A 313 9.74 -18.51 -16.43
N ALA A 314 10.13 -19.67 -16.90
CA ALA A 314 11.33 -19.85 -17.70
C ALA A 314 11.10 -19.60 -19.21
N GLN A 315 9.87 -19.30 -19.64
CA GLN A 315 9.55 -18.94 -21.01
C GLN A 315 9.94 -17.47 -21.26
N ASP A 316 10.25 -17.15 -22.50
CA ASP A 316 10.65 -15.81 -22.89
C ASP A 316 9.48 -15.08 -23.56
N ILE A 317 8.40 -14.80 -22.75
CA ILE A 317 7.15 -14.27 -23.28
C ILE A 317 7.21 -12.74 -23.30
N PHE A 318 7.22 -12.08 -22.15
CA PHE A 318 7.27 -10.61 -22.12
C PHE A 318 7.76 -10.03 -20.81
N THR A 319 8.36 -8.86 -20.92
CA THR A 319 8.79 -8.06 -19.76
C THR A 319 8.09 -6.71 -19.78
N LEU A 320 7.88 -6.17 -18.59
CA LEU A 320 7.41 -4.79 -18.36
C LEU A 320 8.50 -4.04 -17.61
N GLU A 321 8.86 -2.88 -18.13
CA GLU A 321 9.62 -1.89 -17.37
C GLU A 321 8.70 -0.72 -17.04
N GLN A 322 8.76 -0.19 -15.81
CA GLN A 322 8.02 1.00 -15.40
C GLN A 322 8.99 1.94 -14.70
N LYS A 323 9.25 3.08 -15.34
CA LYS A 323 10.04 4.18 -14.77
C LYS A 323 9.10 5.30 -14.43
N GLN A 324 9.14 5.78 -13.20
CA GLN A 324 8.27 6.85 -12.74
C GLN A 324 9.08 7.98 -12.12
N LYS A 325 8.69 9.22 -12.43
CA LYS A 325 9.17 10.43 -11.75
C LYS A 325 7.96 11.16 -11.19
N VAL A 326 7.92 11.29 -9.88
CA VAL A 326 6.83 11.91 -9.15
C VAL A 326 7.36 13.12 -8.42
N HIS A 327 6.74 14.28 -8.63
CA HIS A 327 6.93 15.48 -7.83
C HIS A 327 5.60 15.91 -7.23
N ASN A 328 5.52 15.93 -5.92
CA ASN A 328 4.36 16.38 -5.16
C ASN A 328 4.73 17.60 -4.34
N LEU A 329 4.03 18.69 -4.55
CA LEU A 329 4.11 19.88 -3.72
C LEU A 329 2.76 20.09 -3.05
N SER A 330 2.74 20.20 -1.73
CA SER A 330 1.51 20.45 -0.99
C SER A 330 1.69 21.54 0.06
N GLU A 331 0.60 22.29 0.28
CA GLU A 331 0.49 23.29 1.33
C GLU A 331 -0.78 23.03 2.12
N GLU A 332 -0.66 22.99 3.43
CA GLU A 332 -1.79 22.92 4.34
C GLU A 332 -1.73 24.04 5.36
N ILE A 333 -2.76 24.88 5.38
CA ILE A 333 -2.94 25.91 6.39
C ILE A 333 -4.08 25.46 7.31
N ALA A 334 -3.79 25.35 8.59
CA ALA A 334 -4.76 24.96 9.61
C ALA A 334 -4.82 25.98 10.75
N LEU A 335 -6.04 26.31 11.14
CA LEU A 335 -6.38 27.12 12.30
C LEU A 335 -7.07 26.23 13.33
N ARG A 336 -6.63 26.24 14.57
CA ARG A 336 -7.30 25.51 15.66
C ARG A 336 -7.52 26.40 16.87
N SER A 337 -8.66 26.22 17.55
CA SER A 337 -8.94 26.91 18.79
C SER A 337 -7.92 26.54 19.86
N ARG A 338 -7.49 27.55 20.63
CA ARG A 338 -6.45 27.41 21.65
C ARG A 338 -7.01 27.18 23.04
N ASP A 339 -8.13 27.80 23.39
CA ASP A 339 -8.67 27.76 24.74
C ASP A 339 -9.10 26.33 25.16
N PRO A 340 -8.39 25.68 26.11
CA PRO A 340 -8.72 24.35 26.55
C PRO A 340 -10.05 24.28 27.35
N LEU A 341 -10.49 25.41 27.90
CA LEU A 341 -11.72 25.52 28.69
C LEU A 341 -12.95 25.86 27.83
N SER A 342 -12.74 26.25 26.55
CA SER A 342 -13.84 26.56 25.68
C SER A 342 -14.73 25.34 25.45
N ARG A 343 -16.05 25.58 25.57
CA ARG A 343 -17.05 24.55 25.23
C ARG A 343 -17.10 24.25 23.73
N CYS A 344 -16.68 25.19 22.89
CA CYS A 344 -16.60 25.01 21.44
C CYS A 344 -15.13 24.95 21.01
N LYS A 345 -14.67 23.77 20.61
CA LYS A 345 -13.32 23.54 20.05
C LYS A 345 -13.45 23.31 18.57
N TRP A 346 -12.68 24.06 17.78
CA TRP A 346 -12.79 24.00 16.32
C TRP A 346 -11.43 23.96 15.64
N THR A 347 -11.42 23.36 14.48
CA THR A 347 -10.32 23.36 13.51
C THR A 347 -10.91 23.71 12.15
N ALA A 348 -10.24 24.59 11.41
CA ALA A 348 -10.60 24.91 10.03
C ALA A 348 -9.32 25.08 9.22
N GLY A 349 -9.36 24.83 7.93
CA GLY A 349 -8.17 24.98 7.12
C GLY A 349 -8.41 24.82 5.62
N ALA A 350 -7.32 25.00 4.88
CA ALA A 350 -7.24 24.81 3.44
C ALA A 350 -6.07 23.87 3.12
N PHE A 351 -6.21 23.12 2.04
CA PHE A 351 -5.19 22.21 1.53
C PHE A 351 -5.07 22.39 0.03
N LEU A 352 -3.83 22.46 -0.45
CA LEU A 352 -3.49 22.51 -1.86
C LEU A 352 -2.49 21.40 -2.15
N LEU A 353 -2.61 20.76 -3.31
CA LEU A 353 -1.65 19.79 -3.81
C LEU A 353 -1.51 19.93 -5.32
N TYR A 354 -0.28 20.02 -5.77
CA TYR A 354 0.09 19.79 -7.15
C TYR A 354 0.98 18.56 -7.24
N GLN A 355 0.58 17.58 -8.02
CA GLN A 355 1.34 16.35 -8.31
C GLN A 355 1.62 16.32 -9.80
N HIS A 356 2.87 16.08 -10.16
CA HIS A 356 3.28 15.75 -11.50
C HIS A 356 3.90 14.34 -11.49
N LEU A 357 3.32 13.44 -12.26
CA LEU A 357 3.81 12.08 -12.43
C LEU A 357 4.05 11.81 -13.90
N ASP A 358 5.29 11.59 -14.26
CA ASP A 358 5.70 11.06 -15.56
C ASP A 358 5.99 9.58 -15.43
N THR A 359 5.50 8.80 -16.38
CA THR A 359 5.71 7.36 -16.44
C THR A 359 6.16 6.96 -17.83
N ASN A 360 7.34 6.37 -17.95
CA ASN A 360 7.76 5.63 -19.13
C ASN A 360 7.60 4.14 -18.84
N CYS A 361 6.81 3.43 -19.66
CA CYS A 361 6.38 2.06 -19.35
C CYS A 361 6.49 1.14 -20.59
N PRO A 362 7.73 0.82 -21.06
CA PRO A 362 7.89 -0.12 -22.17
C PRO A 362 7.48 -1.55 -21.78
N VAL A 363 6.81 -2.22 -22.72
CA VAL A 363 6.49 -3.66 -22.68
C VAL A 363 7.17 -4.30 -23.89
N THR A 364 8.03 -5.30 -23.65
CA THR A 364 8.73 -6.01 -24.73
C THR A 364 8.25 -7.46 -24.77
N PHE A 365 7.68 -7.86 -25.89
CA PHE A 365 7.41 -9.26 -26.20
C PHE A 365 8.67 -9.88 -26.79
N TRP A 366 9.10 -10.98 -26.21
CA TRP A 366 10.26 -11.76 -26.64
C TRP A 366 9.83 -12.90 -27.56
N SER A 367 10.73 -13.79 -27.93
CA SER A 367 10.52 -14.83 -28.94
C SER A 367 9.24 -15.67 -28.71
N ASP A 368 8.99 -16.14 -27.48
CA ASP A 368 7.76 -16.90 -27.17
C ASP A 368 6.53 -16.00 -27.18
N GLY A 369 6.70 -14.73 -26.82
CA GLY A 369 5.65 -13.71 -26.86
C GLY A 369 5.25 -13.33 -28.28
N VAL A 370 6.21 -13.13 -29.17
CA VAL A 370 5.93 -12.89 -30.60
C VAL A 370 5.19 -14.08 -31.21
N ASN A 371 5.63 -15.31 -30.91
CA ASN A 371 4.94 -16.53 -31.33
C ASN A 371 3.51 -16.63 -30.75
N PHE A 372 3.29 -16.19 -29.52
CA PHE A 372 1.95 -16.12 -28.92
C PHE A 372 1.05 -15.13 -29.67
N LEU A 373 1.53 -13.92 -29.97
CA LEU A 373 0.82 -12.91 -30.75
C LEU A 373 0.50 -13.42 -32.16
N ASN A 374 1.43 -14.11 -32.81
CA ASN A 374 1.23 -14.70 -34.14
C ASN A 374 0.07 -15.72 -34.12
N ARG A 375 -0.01 -16.59 -33.09
CA ARG A 375 -1.15 -17.50 -32.93
C ARG A 375 -2.47 -16.78 -32.71
N MET A 376 -2.45 -15.70 -31.92
CA MET A 376 -3.62 -14.88 -31.68
C MET A 376 -4.11 -14.21 -32.98
N PHE A 377 -3.23 -13.61 -33.78
CA PHE A 377 -3.59 -13.00 -35.07
C PHE A 377 -4.09 -14.03 -36.07
N ALA A 378 -3.47 -15.20 -36.16
CA ALA A 378 -3.94 -16.28 -37.00
C ALA A 378 -5.37 -16.73 -36.67
N SER A 379 -5.79 -16.67 -35.43
CA SER A 379 -7.13 -17.09 -34.99
C SER A 379 -8.25 -16.14 -35.40
N VAL A 380 -7.94 -14.89 -35.77
CA VAL A 380 -8.94 -13.89 -36.18
C VAL A 380 -8.99 -13.71 -37.70
N LEU A 381 -8.12 -14.36 -38.46
CA LEU A 381 -8.12 -14.30 -39.92
C LEU A 381 -9.20 -15.23 -40.52
N PRO A 382 -9.80 -14.83 -41.66
CA PRO A 382 -10.73 -15.71 -42.36
C PRO A 382 -9.99 -16.94 -42.92
N SER A 383 -10.64 -18.09 -42.81
CA SER A 383 -10.10 -19.33 -43.38
C SER A 383 -10.41 -19.46 -44.88
N ASN A 384 -11.28 -18.61 -45.42
CA ASN A 384 -11.62 -18.56 -46.83
C ASN A 384 -11.79 -17.09 -47.30
N PRO A 385 -10.88 -16.59 -48.16
CA PRO A 385 -9.70 -17.25 -48.65
C PRO A 385 -8.67 -17.50 -47.52
N PRO A 386 -7.84 -18.54 -47.65
CA PRO A 386 -6.77 -18.77 -46.67
C PRO A 386 -5.80 -17.60 -46.61
N MET A 387 -5.63 -17.02 -45.43
CA MET A 387 -4.74 -15.93 -45.18
C MET A 387 -3.77 -16.30 -44.06
N THR A 388 -2.52 -15.83 -44.16
CA THR A 388 -1.55 -15.91 -43.06
C THR A 388 -1.03 -14.53 -42.74
N LEU A 389 -0.82 -14.27 -41.44
CA LEU A 389 -0.25 -13.05 -40.93
C LEU A 389 0.73 -13.44 -39.82
N ALA A 390 1.98 -13.01 -39.93
CA ALA A 390 3.00 -13.33 -38.95
C ALA A 390 3.93 -12.15 -38.75
N LEU A 391 4.07 -11.70 -37.54
CA LEU A 391 5.12 -10.78 -37.10
C LEU A 391 6.48 -11.42 -37.37
N GLN A 392 7.41 -10.64 -37.85
CA GLN A 392 8.79 -11.04 -38.06
C GLN A 392 9.68 -10.56 -36.92
N GLY A 393 10.76 -11.28 -36.64
CA GLY A 393 11.67 -10.96 -35.55
C GLY A 393 11.42 -11.76 -34.30
N SER A 394 12.34 -11.60 -33.34
CA SER A 394 12.33 -12.29 -32.03
C SER A 394 11.93 -11.40 -30.87
N GLU A 395 11.68 -10.12 -31.12
CA GLU A 395 11.28 -9.15 -30.11
C GLU A 395 10.35 -8.10 -30.71
N LEU A 396 9.44 -7.60 -29.88
CA LEU A 396 8.51 -6.54 -30.23
C LEU A 396 8.36 -5.58 -29.03
N PRO A 397 9.08 -4.45 -29.03
CA PRO A 397 8.99 -3.45 -27.98
C PRO A 397 7.85 -2.46 -28.26
N PHE A 398 6.90 -2.34 -27.33
CA PHE A 398 5.99 -1.21 -27.23
C PHE A 398 6.54 -0.21 -26.24
N VAL A 399 6.42 1.07 -26.55
CA VAL A 399 6.84 2.18 -25.69
C VAL A 399 5.60 3.00 -25.33
N ALA A 400 5.53 3.46 -24.09
CA ALA A 400 4.52 4.41 -23.67
C ALA A 400 5.12 5.46 -22.73
N ASP A 401 4.87 6.71 -23.07
CA ASP A 401 5.14 7.88 -22.25
C ASP A 401 3.80 8.48 -21.81
N LEU A 402 3.64 8.56 -20.50
CA LEU A 402 2.43 9.05 -19.88
C LEU A 402 2.78 10.18 -18.90
N SER A 403 2.08 11.31 -19.02
CA SER A 403 2.16 12.40 -18.04
C SER A 403 0.81 12.59 -17.38
N THR A 404 0.80 12.60 -16.04
CA THR A 404 -0.45 12.70 -15.27
C THR A 404 -0.40 13.82 -14.22
N PRO A 405 -0.45 15.12 -14.65
CA PRO A 405 -0.56 16.20 -13.71
C PRO A 405 -1.91 16.19 -12.98
N THR A 406 -1.86 16.41 -11.67
CA THR A 406 -3.03 16.43 -10.79
C THR A 406 -2.98 17.69 -9.93
N PHE A 407 -4.10 18.42 -9.86
CA PHE A 407 -4.30 19.53 -8.94
C PHE A 407 -5.44 19.20 -7.99
N ASN A 408 -5.24 19.41 -6.70
CA ASN A 408 -6.28 19.28 -5.68
C ASN A 408 -6.29 20.51 -4.78
N ALA A 409 -7.48 21.04 -4.54
CA ALA A 409 -7.72 22.13 -3.59
C ALA A 409 -8.89 21.74 -2.67
N ALA A 410 -8.75 22.03 -1.39
CA ALA A 410 -9.80 21.71 -0.43
C ALA A 410 -9.90 22.71 0.69
N PHE A 411 -11.13 22.86 1.20
CA PHE A 411 -11.42 23.55 2.45
C PHE A 411 -12.06 22.57 3.43
N PHE A 412 -11.68 22.65 4.69
CA PHE A 412 -12.21 21.77 5.73
C PHE A 412 -12.46 22.51 7.03
N GLY A 413 -13.40 21.98 7.81
CA GLY A 413 -13.66 22.45 9.15
C GLY A 413 -14.31 21.36 10.00
N GLU A 414 -13.94 21.31 11.25
CA GLU A 414 -14.54 20.43 12.28
C GLU A 414 -14.71 21.22 13.56
N SER A 415 -15.86 21.12 14.21
CA SER A 415 -16.14 21.74 15.48
C SER A 415 -16.73 20.73 16.45
N THR A 416 -16.28 20.77 17.68
CA THR A 416 -16.82 19.99 18.79
C THR A 416 -17.38 20.92 19.88
N VAL A 417 -18.66 20.74 20.19
CA VAL A 417 -19.35 21.46 21.27
C VAL A 417 -19.51 20.49 22.43
N SER A 418 -18.86 20.79 23.56
CA SER A 418 -18.95 20.01 24.78
C SER A 418 -20.21 20.34 25.57
N ASP A 419 -20.73 19.35 26.29
CA ASP A 419 -21.96 19.43 27.08
C ASP A 419 -23.20 19.88 26.27
N PHE A 420 -23.30 19.32 25.05
CA PHE A 420 -24.38 19.55 24.10
C PHE A 420 -24.76 18.26 23.35
N PRO A 421 -26.05 17.89 23.24
CA PRO A 421 -27.24 18.60 23.79
C PRO A 421 -27.46 18.39 25.29
N LEU A 422 -26.74 17.44 25.92
CA LEU A 422 -26.84 17.08 27.31
C LEU A 422 -25.48 17.22 28.00
N LYS A 423 -25.49 17.30 29.35
CA LYS A 423 -24.27 17.29 30.16
C LYS A 423 -23.48 16.01 29.90
N ASN A 424 -22.15 16.12 29.79
CA ASN A 424 -21.22 15.04 29.44
C ASN A 424 -21.35 14.48 28.02
N VAL A 425 -22.21 15.07 27.18
CA VAL A 425 -22.26 14.72 25.73
C VAL A 425 -21.52 15.77 24.94
N ASP A 426 -20.67 15.32 24.05
CA ASP A 426 -19.96 16.17 23.07
C ASP A 426 -20.50 15.88 21.67
N LEU A 427 -20.93 16.93 20.96
CA LEU A 427 -21.31 16.88 19.55
C LEU A 427 -20.14 17.36 18.67
N THR A 428 -19.70 16.53 17.76
CA THR A 428 -18.70 16.91 16.75
C THR A 428 -19.35 16.93 15.37
N LEU A 429 -19.19 18.03 14.65
CA LEU A 429 -19.62 18.19 13.26
C LEU A 429 -18.44 18.65 12.42
N GLY A 430 -18.30 18.06 11.26
CA GLY A 430 -17.23 18.44 10.33
C GLY A 430 -17.64 18.26 8.87
N VAL A 431 -17.01 19.04 8.02
CA VAL A 431 -17.19 18.99 6.56
C VAL A 431 -15.88 19.33 5.87
N ARG A 432 -15.64 18.67 4.75
CA ARG A 432 -14.58 19.01 3.80
C ARG A 432 -15.17 19.03 2.41
N VAL A 433 -14.73 20.00 1.61
CA VAL A 433 -15.03 20.11 0.18
C VAL A 433 -13.72 20.07 -0.57
N ASP A 434 -13.57 19.08 -1.45
CA ASP A 434 -12.41 18.91 -2.32
C ASP A 434 -12.79 19.18 -3.77
N TYR A 435 -11.92 19.87 -4.49
CA TYR A 435 -11.86 19.92 -5.93
C TYR A 435 -10.61 19.17 -6.41
N ASP A 436 -10.78 18.22 -7.32
CA ASP A 436 -9.70 17.39 -7.89
C ASP A 436 -9.76 17.52 -9.41
N HIS A 437 -8.68 17.98 -10.03
CA HIS A 437 -8.50 18.08 -11.48
C HIS A 437 -7.31 17.19 -11.89
N ARG A 438 -7.54 16.31 -12.87
CA ARG A 438 -6.55 15.40 -13.40
C ARG A 438 -6.51 15.44 -14.90
N ARG A 439 -5.32 15.31 -15.43
CA ARG A 439 -5.06 15.17 -16.86
C ARG A 439 -4.18 13.93 -17.08
N LEU A 440 -4.40 13.26 -18.19
CA LEU A 440 -3.52 12.24 -18.74
C LEU A 440 -3.15 12.70 -20.14
N ASP A 441 -1.86 12.76 -20.42
CA ASP A 441 -1.30 12.83 -21.76
C ASP A 441 -0.63 11.49 -22.03
N LEU A 442 -1.00 10.83 -23.12
CA LEU A 442 -0.48 9.52 -23.54
C LEU A 442 0.11 9.63 -24.93
N ALA A 443 1.33 9.17 -25.07
CA ALA A 443 1.97 8.85 -26.33
C ALA A 443 2.49 7.41 -26.27
N SER A 444 1.99 6.53 -27.14
CA SER A 444 2.37 5.12 -27.16
C SER A 444 2.48 4.60 -28.59
N GLY A 445 3.34 3.62 -28.81
CA GLY A 445 3.57 2.98 -30.08
C GLY A 445 4.74 2.02 -30.02
N THR A 446 5.33 1.74 -31.17
CA THR A 446 6.62 1.04 -31.29
C THR A 446 7.71 2.04 -31.70
N ALA A 447 8.95 1.80 -31.24
CA ALA A 447 10.08 2.69 -31.55
C ALA A 447 10.45 2.68 -33.06
N GLU A 448 10.22 1.54 -33.71
CA GLU A 448 10.43 1.31 -35.12
C GLU A 448 9.20 0.68 -35.73
N ALA A 449 9.05 0.77 -37.05
CA ALA A 449 8.03 0.07 -37.81
C ALA A 449 8.17 -1.45 -37.61
N VAL A 450 7.06 -2.13 -37.38
CA VAL A 450 7.00 -3.56 -37.08
C VAL A 450 6.91 -4.36 -38.38
N PRO A 451 7.89 -5.16 -38.72
CA PRO A 451 7.84 -5.98 -39.95
C PRO A 451 6.92 -7.19 -39.71
N TYR A 452 6.05 -7.46 -40.66
CA TYR A 452 5.21 -8.65 -40.69
C TYR A 452 5.05 -9.22 -42.10
N HIS A 453 4.94 -10.55 -42.18
CA HIS A 453 4.66 -11.26 -43.40
C HIS A 453 3.17 -11.46 -43.56
N PHE A 454 2.63 -11.12 -44.74
CA PHE A 454 1.26 -11.43 -45.10
C PHE A 454 1.23 -12.28 -46.34
N SER A 455 0.37 -13.32 -46.39
CA SER A 455 0.05 -14.07 -47.60
C SER A 455 -1.46 -14.37 -47.66
N MET A 456 -1.94 -14.42 -48.90
CA MET A 456 -3.34 -14.79 -49.19
C MET A 456 -3.37 -15.68 -50.43
N SER A 457 -4.13 -16.75 -50.39
CA SER A 457 -4.31 -17.65 -51.55
C SER A 457 -5.79 -17.72 -51.93
N MET A 458 -6.07 -17.36 -53.17
CA MET A 458 -7.43 -17.39 -53.77
C MET A 458 -7.51 -18.50 -54.84
N GLY A 459 -6.65 -19.48 -54.80
CA GLY A 459 -6.53 -20.61 -55.69
C GLY A 459 -5.12 -20.75 -56.31
N PRO A 460 -4.86 -21.80 -57.11
CA PRO A 460 -3.49 -22.16 -57.54
C PRO A 460 -2.78 -21.07 -58.34
N GLN A 461 -3.52 -20.14 -58.96
CA GLN A 461 -2.94 -19.08 -59.80
C GLN A 461 -3.07 -17.67 -59.22
N MET A 462 -3.62 -17.53 -58.04
CA MET A 462 -3.85 -16.25 -57.37
C MET A 462 -3.37 -16.34 -55.92
N SER A 463 -2.06 -16.29 -55.74
CA SER A 463 -1.44 -16.20 -54.41
C SER A 463 -0.58 -14.96 -54.33
N PHE A 464 -0.81 -14.19 -53.28
CA PHE A 464 -0.07 -12.95 -53.00
C PHE A 464 0.69 -13.10 -51.68
N ALA A 465 1.93 -12.65 -51.66
CA ALA A 465 2.69 -12.59 -50.41
C ALA A 465 3.62 -11.37 -50.44
N LYS A 466 3.72 -10.70 -49.30
CA LYS A 466 4.58 -9.52 -49.12
C LYS A 466 4.95 -9.33 -47.65
N ASP A 467 6.18 -8.85 -47.47
CA ASP A 467 6.59 -8.30 -46.16
C ASP A 467 6.16 -6.85 -46.12
N LEU A 468 5.41 -6.51 -45.08
CA LEU A 468 4.79 -5.21 -44.82
C LEU A 468 5.30 -4.64 -43.50
N LEU A 469 5.08 -3.37 -43.31
CA LEU A 469 5.44 -2.64 -42.06
C LEU A 469 4.18 -2.09 -41.41
N ALA A 470 4.08 -2.25 -40.09
CA ALA A 470 3.05 -1.64 -39.28
C ALA A 470 3.65 -0.56 -38.37
N GLU A 471 2.95 0.57 -38.24
CA GLU A 471 3.35 1.70 -37.38
C GLU A 471 2.22 2.00 -36.38
N PRO A 472 2.08 1.16 -35.36
CA PRO A 472 1.04 1.37 -34.35
C PRO A 472 1.32 2.62 -33.52
N THR A 473 0.34 3.50 -33.41
CA THR A 473 0.41 4.70 -32.56
C THR A 473 -0.89 4.88 -31.78
N VAL A 474 -0.78 5.26 -30.52
CA VAL A 474 -1.90 5.64 -29.67
C VAL A 474 -1.54 6.92 -28.96
N ASN A 475 -2.16 8.02 -29.34
CA ASN A 475 -1.96 9.31 -28.73
C ASN A 475 -3.29 9.86 -28.22
N GLY A 476 -3.26 10.54 -27.08
CA GLY A 476 -4.48 11.18 -26.59
C GLY A 476 -4.33 11.92 -25.29
N GLU A 477 -5.31 12.77 -25.04
CA GLU A 477 -5.45 13.54 -23.81
C GLU A 477 -6.80 13.26 -23.16
N VAL A 478 -6.78 13.05 -21.84
CA VAL A 478 -8.00 12.89 -21.03
C VAL A 478 -7.98 13.83 -19.85
N LYS A 479 -8.98 14.69 -19.73
CA LYS A 479 -9.15 15.60 -18.58
C LYS A 479 -10.38 15.23 -17.78
N ARG A 480 -10.26 15.25 -16.45
CA ARG A 480 -11.38 14.97 -15.53
C ARG A 480 -11.31 15.89 -14.32
N SER A 481 -12.45 16.46 -13.96
CA SER A 481 -12.61 17.27 -12.74
C SER A 481 -13.72 16.66 -11.88
N THR A 482 -13.50 16.62 -10.58
CA THR A 482 -14.49 16.08 -9.62
C THR A 482 -14.56 16.93 -8.37
N TRP A 483 -15.79 17.13 -7.88
CA TRP A 483 -16.06 17.73 -6.58
C TRP A 483 -16.47 16.66 -5.59
N GLN A 484 -16.00 16.79 -4.36
CA GLN A 484 -16.25 15.80 -3.30
C GLN A 484 -16.61 16.54 -2.01
N VAL A 485 -17.70 16.09 -1.36
CA VAL A 485 -18.10 16.58 -0.04
C VAL A 485 -18.01 15.44 0.96
N LEU A 486 -17.23 15.63 2.02
CA LEU A 486 -16.90 14.63 3.02
C LEU A 486 -17.38 15.09 4.42
N PRO A 487 -18.66 14.86 4.74
CA PRO A 487 -19.23 15.20 6.05
C PRO A 487 -18.85 14.17 7.14
N LYS A 488 -18.84 14.66 8.38
CA LYS A 488 -18.72 13.86 9.61
C LYS A 488 -19.65 14.41 10.67
N ALA A 489 -20.29 13.51 11.40
CA ALA A 489 -21.05 13.82 12.60
C ALA A 489 -20.77 12.76 13.68
N SER A 490 -20.56 13.20 14.93
CA SER A 490 -20.29 12.29 16.02
C SER A 490 -20.93 12.78 17.31
N LEU A 491 -21.42 11.83 18.12
CA LEU A 491 -21.82 12.05 19.51
C LEU A 491 -20.89 11.22 20.41
N SER A 492 -20.38 11.83 21.46
CA SER A 492 -19.52 11.16 22.45
C SER A 492 -20.01 11.45 23.85
N TYR A 493 -20.29 10.40 24.62
CA TYR A 493 -20.66 10.53 26.05
C TYR A 493 -19.43 10.25 26.91
N ARG A 494 -19.06 11.23 27.74
CA ARG A 494 -17.96 11.12 28.70
C ARG A 494 -18.44 10.37 29.93
N LEU A 495 -17.83 9.23 30.21
CA LEU A 495 -18.18 8.42 31.39
C LEU A 495 -17.68 9.10 32.67
N PRO A 496 -18.43 8.93 33.82
CA PRO A 496 -18.00 9.49 35.09
C PRO A 496 -16.66 8.90 35.56
N ASN A 497 -16.02 9.57 36.50
CA ASN A 497 -14.79 9.15 37.18
C ASN A 497 -13.60 8.90 36.19
N HIS A 498 -13.57 9.63 35.10
CA HIS A 498 -12.52 9.50 34.03
C HIS A 498 -12.39 8.09 33.46
N LEU A 499 -13.43 7.29 33.53
CA LEU A 499 -13.45 5.93 33.00
C LEU A 499 -13.27 5.88 31.47
N GLY A 500 -13.52 7.02 30.78
CA GLY A 500 -13.37 7.08 29.33
C GLY A 500 -14.59 7.68 28.63
N ASN A 501 -14.87 7.21 27.43
CA ASN A 501 -16.01 7.66 26.63
C ASN A 501 -16.65 6.51 25.83
N VAL A 502 -17.91 6.75 25.43
CA VAL A 502 -18.64 5.94 24.44
C VAL A 502 -19.06 6.88 23.33
N TYR A 503 -18.91 6.48 22.08
CA TYR A 503 -19.20 7.36 20.96
C TYR A 503 -19.92 6.64 19.80
N PHE A 504 -20.61 7.45 19.00
CA PHE A 504 -21.16 7.06 17.72
C PHE A 504 -20.73 8.07 16.67
N THR A 505 -20.20 7.59 15.55
CA THR A 505 -19.69 8.41 14.44
C THR A 505 -20.29 7.97 13.12
N VAL A 506 -20.73 8.95 12.32
CA VAL A 506 -21.07 8.80 10.92
C VAL A 506 -20.10 9.66 10.11
N SER A 507 -19.41 9.06 9.16
CA SER A 507 -18.44 9.78 8.34
C SER A 507 -18.42 9.27 6.91
N LYS A 508 -18.07 10.16 5.97
CA LYS A 508 -17.87 9.81 4.56
C LYS A 508 -16.39 9.93 4.22
N GLY A 509 -15.86 8.90 3.58
CA GLY A 509 -14.51 8.88 3.01
C GLY A 509 -14.55 8.79 1.50
N CYS A 510 -13.46 9.19 0.88
CA CYS A 510 -13.26 9.13 -0.57
C CYS A 510 -11.85 8.65 -0.89
N ARG A 511 -11.77 7.89 -1.96
CA ARG A 511 -10.54 7.59 -2.69
C ARG A 511 -10.65 8.19 -4.08
N ALA A 512 -9.65 8.93 -4.51
CA ALA A 512 -9.68 9.63 -5.78
C ALA A 512 -9.71 8.65 -6.97
N GLY A 513 -10.28 9.08 -8.09
CA GLY A 513 -10.16 8.41 -9.38
C GLY A 513 -8.73 8.49 -9.93
N GLY A 514 -8.51 7.99 -11.12
CA GLY A 514 -7.18 8.02 -11.75
C GLY A 514 -7.20 7.39 -13.13
N PHE A 515 -6.01 7.06 -13.63
CA PHE A 515 -5.83 6.46 -14.94
C PHE A 515 -5.15 5.10 -14.84
N ASN A 516 -5.55 4.17 -15.70
CA ASN A 516 -5.00 2.83 -15.81
C ASN A 516 -3.74 2.85 -16.67
N ILE A 517 -2.60 3.22 -16.07
CA ILE A 517 -1.34 3.40 -16.78
C ILE A 517 -0.93 2.12 -17.54
N GLN A 518 -1.00 0.95 -16.91
CA GLN A 518 -0.57 -0.31 -17.55
C GLN A 518 -1.54 -0.84 -18.61
N ALA A 519 -2.80 -0.37 -18.63
CA ALA A 519 -3.79 -0.81 -19.61
C ALA A 519 -3.57 -0.21 -21.01
N TYR A 520 -2.59 0.68 -21.16
CA TYR A 520 -2.22 1.17 -22.51
C TYR A 520 -1.78 0.03 -23.42
N SER A 521 -1.23 -1.06 -22.88
CA SER A 521 -0.79 -2.22 -23.67
C SER A 521 -1.91 -2.86 -24.46
N ASP A 522 -3.14 -2.87 -23.96
CA ASP A 522 -4.32 -3.33 -24.69
C ASP A 522 -4.60 -2.41 -25.89
N HIS A 523 -4.50 -1.09 -25.68
CA HIS A 523 -4.68 -0.09 -26.73
C HIS A 523 -3.60 -0.20 -27.81
N ALA A 524 -2.35 -0.41 -27.40
CA ALA A 524 -1.22 -0.59 -28.31
C ALA A 524 -1.36 -1.85 -29.16
N GLN A 525 -1.85 -2.96 -28.62
CA GLN A 525 -2.13 -4.18 -29.37
C GLN A 525 -3.26 -3.98 -30.39
N VAL A 526 -4.35 -3.27 -30.00
CA VAL A 526 -5.43 -2.92 -30.93
C VAL A 526 -4.90 -2.03 -32.08
N ALA A 527 -4.05 -1.07 -31.75
CA ALA A 527 -3.42 -0.19 -32.76
C ALA A 527 -2.49 -0.99 -33.70
N LEU A 528 -1.72 -1.95 -33.17
CA LEU A 528 -0.91 -2.85 -34.00
C LEU A 528 -1.78 -3.66 -34.95
N GLN A 529 -2.82 -4.30 -34.44
CA GLN A 529 -3.76 -5.08 -35.25
C GLN A 529 -4.40 -4.21 -36.34
N LYS A 530 -4.83 -2.99 -35.99
CA LYS A 530 -5.39 -2.02 -36.94
C LYS A 530 -4.39 -1.71 -38.04
N SER A 531 -3.18 -1.27 -37.71
CA SER A 531 -2.14 -0.90 -38.66
C SER A 531 -1.78 -2.06 -39.58
N MET A 532 -1.65 -3.29 -39.06
CA MET A 532 -1.40 -4.48 -39.86
C MET A 532 -2.56 -4.77 -40.82
N MET A 533 -3.81 -4.72 -40.36
CA MET A 533 -4.99 -4.99 -41.18
C MET A 533 -5.23 -3.91 -42.26
N GLU A 534 -4.92 -2.65 -41.98
CA GLU A 534 -4.93 -1.57 -42.98
C GLU A 534 -3.89 -1.82 -44.08
N GLY A 535 -2.66 -2.17 -43.71
CA GLY A 535 -1.62 -2.52 -44.70
C GLY A 535 -1.97 -3.75 -45.51
N VAL A 536 -2.59 -4.77 -44.87
CA VAL A 536 -3.09 -5.96 -45.60
C VAL A 536 -4.18 -5.57 -46.60
N LYS A 537 -5.12 -4.70 -46.20
CA LYS A 537 -6.20 -4.22 -47.08
C LYS A 537 -5.64 -3.47 -48.27
N GLU A 538 -4.75 -2.50 -48.03
CA GLU A 538 -4.11 -1.67 -49.06
C GLU A 538 -3.36 -2.53 -50.05
N PHE A 539 -2.48 -3.41 -49.57
CA PHE A 539 -1.73 -4.33 -50.44
C PHE A 539 -2.65 -5.25 -51.23
N SER A 540 -3.66 -5.84 -50.61
CA SER A 540 -4.57 -6.75 -51.30
C SER A 540 -5.41 -6.02 -52.33
N MET A 541 -5.82 -4.78 -52.10
CA MET A 541 -6.55 -3.94 -53.07
C MET A 541 -5.63 -3.65 -54.27
N GLU A 542 -4.38 -3.30 -54.06
CA GLU A 542 -3.40 -3.09 -55.11
C GLU A 542 -3.26 -4.33 -56.02
N GLN A 543 -3.07 -5.51 -55.41
CA GLN A 543 -2.94 -6.76 -56.12
C GLN A 543 -4.19 -7.17 -56.92
N ILE A 544 -5.37 -7.05 -56.30
CA ILE A 544 -6.64 -7.40 -56.94
C ILE A 544 -6.95 -6.48 -58.13
N ASN A 545 -6.67 -5.18 -57.98
CA ASN A 545 -6.86 -4.21 -59.07
C ASN A 545 -5.94 -4.46 -60.25
N ALA A 546 -4.74 -5.00 -59.98
CA ALA A 546 -3.76 -5.35 -61.04
C ALA A 546 -4.13 -6.64 -61.81
N LEU A 547 -5.11 -7.45 -61.33
CA LEU A 547 -5.50 -8.68 -62.01
C LEU A 547 -6.18 -8.42 -63.32
N PRO A 548 -5.93 -9.23 -64.38
CA PRO A 548 -6.58 -9.14 -65.66
C PRO A 548 -7.97 -9.79 -65.60
N MET A 549 -8.92 -9.18 -64.88
CA MET A 549 -10.28 -9.69 -64.76
C MET A 549 -11.31 -8.56 -64.87
N PRO A 550 -12.59 -8.88 -65.18
CA PRO A 550 -13.67 -7.88 -65.26
C PRO A 550 -13.82 -7.08 -63.97
N GLU A 551 -14.17 -5.79 -64.09
CA GLU A 551 -14.21 -4.84 -63.01
C GLU A 551 -15.34 -5.19 -61.95
N ASP A 552 -16.46 -5.69 -62.42
CA ASP A 552 -17.56 -6.20 -61.55
C ASP A 552 -17.08 -7.32 -60.63
N ARG A 553 -16.21 -8.21 -61.14
CA ARG A 553 -15.64 -9.31 -60.38
C ARG A 553 -14.59 -8.83 -59.35
N LYS A 554 -13.75 -7.85 -59.74
CA LYS A 554 -12.84 -7.19 -58.80
C LYS A 554 -13.60 -6.57 -57.63
N GLN A 555 -14.64 -5.78 -57.97
CA GLN A 555 -15.46 -5.15 -56.95
C GLN A 555 -16.16 -6.16 -56.00
N GLY A 556 -16.61 -7.29 -56.56
CA GLY A 556 -17.16 -8.39 -55.73
C GLY A 556 -16.13 -8.98 -54.74
N ILE A 557 -14.87 -9.19 -55.20
CA ILE A 557 -13.81 -9.70 -54.34
C ILE A 557 -13.43 -8.67 -53.28
N LEU A 558 -13.27 -7.39 -53.64
CA LEU A 558 -12.95 -6.32 -52.74
C LEU A 558 -14.04 -6.16 -51.65
N ALA A 559 -15.30 -6.21 -52.03
CA ALA A 559 -16.42 -6.14 -51.08
C ALA A 559 -16.44 -7.34 -50.11
N ALA A 560 -16.20 -8.56 -50.63
CA ALA A 560 -16.09 -9.76 -49.81
C ALA A 560 -14.89 -9.67 -48.82
N MET A 561 -13.77 -9.13 -49.29
CA MET A 561 -12.58 -8.93 -48.46
C MET A 561 -12.80 -7.86 -47.41
N ASP A 562 -13.46 -6.74 -47.73
CA ASP A 562 -13.78 -5.67 -46.78
C ASP A 562 -14.73 -6.17 -45.66
N GLY A 563 -15.67 -7.05 -46.05
CA GLY A 563 -16.52 -7.73 -45.03
C GLY A 563 -15.80 -8.77 -44.18
N ALA A 564 -14.71 -9.38 -44.71
CA ALA A 564 -13.95 -10.41 -44.01
C ALA A 564 -12.84 -9.83 -43.12
N LEU A 565 -12.19 -8.75 -43.54
CA LEU A 565 -11.14 -8.06 -42.75
C LEU A 565 -11.80 -7.11 -41.75
N LYS A 566 -11.96 -7.57 -40.54
CA LYS A 566 -12.47 -6.73 -39.43
C LYS A 566 -11.37 -5.81 -38.90
N ILE A 567 -11.24 -4.62 -39.48
CA ILE A 567 -10.28 -3.61 -38.99
C ILE A 567 -10.82 -3.03 -37.69
N PRO A 568 -10.05 -3.08 -36.58
CA PRO A 568 -10.47 -2.47 -35.33
C PRO A 568 -10.60 -0.94 -35.45
N SER A 569 -11.50 -0.34 -34.68
CA SER A 569 -11.54 1.11 -34.50
C SER A 569 -10.36 1.60 -33.66
N ASP A 570 -10.06 2.91 -33.76
CA ASP A 570 -9.04 3.52 -32.90
C ASP A 570 -9.37 3.30 -31.41
N PRO A 571 -8.35 3.00 -30.61
CA PRO A 571 -8.53 2.85 -29.16
C PRO A 571 -9.01 4.16 -28.53
N ASP A 572 -10.08 4.08 -27.74
CA ASP A 572 -10.57 5.24 -26.97
C ASP A 572 -9.78 5.38 -25.66
N VAL A 573 -8.82 6.30 -25.62
CA VAL A 573 -7.99 6.57 -24.44
C VAL A 573 -8.80 7.04 -23.23
N SER A 574 -10.06 7.50 -23.42
CA SER A 574 -10.92 7.91 -22.31
C SER A 574 -11.31 6.72 -21.41
N THR A 575 -11.23 5.50 -21.91
CA THR A 575 -11.49 4.25 -21.17
C THR A 575 -10.41 3.95 -20.14
N LEU A 576 -9.25 4.59 -20.23
CA LEU A 576 -8.21 4.48 -19.21
C LEU A 576 -8.61 5.12 -17.87
N TYR A 577 -9.62 6.00 -17.85
CA TYR A 577 -10.08 6.67 -16.62
C TYR A 577 -10.96 5.76 -15.78
N TYR A 578 -10.70 5.72 -14.46
CA TYR A 578 -11.61 5.14 -13.46
C TYR A 578 -12.07 6.20 -12.45
N LYS A 579 -13.31 6.04 -11.99
CA LYS A 579 -14.03 7.02 -11.14
C LYS A 579 -13.56 6.98 -9.70
N PRO A 580 -13.76 8.07 -8.91
CA PRO A 580 -13.58 8.05 -7.46
C PRO A 580 -14.47 6.99 -6.77
N GLU A 581 -13.97 6.45 -5.67
CA GLU A 581 -14.64 5.52 -4.78
C GLU A 581 -15.07 6.22 -3.51
N TYR A 582 -16.27 5.91 -2.98
CA TYR A 582 -16.84 6.56 -1.81
C TYR A 582 -17.31 5.53 -0.79
N THR A 583 -17.04 5.81 0.50
CA THR A 583 -17.51 4.99 1.61
C THR A 583 -18.22 5.82 2.67
N TRP A 584 -19.42 5.40 3.07
CA TRP A 584 -20.08 5.83 4.29
C TRP A 584 -19.78 4.83 5.41
N SER A 585 -19.34 5.33 6.55
CA SER A 585 -19.05 4.54 7.75
C SER A 585 -19.96 4.94 8.90
N TYR A 586 -20.48 3.94 9.59
CA TYR A 586 -21.24 4.04 10.84
C TYR A 586 -20.45 3.27 11.89
N GLU A 587 -19.99 3.94 12.93
CA GLU A 587 -19.12 3.37 13.95
C GLU A 587 -19.68 3.66 15.33
N PHE A 588 -19.75 2.61 16.15
CA PHE A 588 -20.00 2.71 17.58
C PHE A 588 -18.76 2.20 18.31
N GLY A 589 -18.25 2.95 19.29
CA GLY A 589 -17.04 2.58 20.00
C GLY A 589 -16.95 3.12 21.41
N THR A 590 -15.94 2.66 22.13
CA THR A 590 -15.62 3.10 23.49
C THR A 590 -14.12 3.02 23.76
N HIS A 591 -13.63 3.98 24.50
CA HIS A 591 -12.29 3.99 25.08
C HIS A 591 -12.41 4.00 26.59
N LEU A 592 -11.99 2.93 27.25
CA LEU A 592 -12.05 2.78 28.70
C LEU A 592 -10.66 2.77 29.32
N SER A 593 -10.53 3.41 30.48
CA SER A 593 -9.36 3.38 31.33
C SER A 593 -9.79 2.84 32.69
N LEU A 594 -9.32 1.64 33.02
CA LEU A 594 -9.77 0.85 34.16
C LEU A 594 -8.58 0.62 35.12
N LEU A 595 -8.87 0.17 36.34
CA LEU A 595 -7.86 -0.19 37.35
C LEU A 595 -6.84 0.95 37.61
N LYS A 596 -7.31 2.19 37.70
CA LYS A 596 -6.47 3.38 37.90
C LYS A 596 -5.39 3.50 36.76
N ASN A 597 -5.84 3.46 35.52
CA ASN A 597 -5.01 3.57 34.33
C ASN A 597 -4.01 2.41 34.12
N LYS A 598 -4.25 1.23 34.72
CA LYS A 598 -3.41 0.04 34.49
C LYS A 598 -3.98 -0.90 33.44
N LEU A 599 -5.24 -0.71 33.05
CA LEU A 599 -5.92 -1.47 32.02
C LEU A 599 -6.69 -0.55 31.09
N TRP A 600 -6.35 -0.58 29.82
CA TRP A 600 -7.05 0.13 28.75
C TRP A 600 -7.80 -0.86 27.87
N LEU A 601 -9.06 -0.53 27.58
CA LEU A 601 -9.92 -1.32 26.72
C LEU A 601 -10.52 -0.42 25.64
N ASP A 602 -10.25 -0.74 24.39
CA ASP A 602 -10.76 -0.05 23.22
C ASP A 602 -11.67 -1.03 22.45
N LEU A 603 -12.94 -0.70 22.26
CA LEU A 603 -13.89 -1.51 21.51
C LEU A 603 -14.50 -0.68 20.40
N ALA A 604 -14.73 -1.29 19.24
CA ALA A 604 -15.50 -0.68 18.17
C ALA A 604 -16.29 -1.72 17.38
N ALA A 605 -17.46 -1.32 16.91
CA ALA A 605 -18.25 -2.03 15.91
C ALA A 605 -18.52 -1.07 14.76
N PHE A 606 -18.41 -1.55 13.52
CA PHE A 606 -18.57 -0.71 12.34
C PHE A 606 -19.40 -1.37 11.25
N TYR A 607 -20.05 -0.52 10.47
CA TYR A 607 -20.70 -0.88 9.24
C TYR A 607 -20.37 0.16 8.17
N MET A 608 -19.82 -0.30 7.03
CA MET A 608 -19.35 0.57 5.95
C MET A 608 -20.06 0.18 4.64
N LYS A 609 -20.50 1.19 3.87
CA LYS A 609 -21.10 1.04 2.54
C LYS A 609 -20.23 1.73 1.51
N THR A 610 -19.69 0.98 0.57
CA THR A 610 -18.82 1.48 -0.50
C THR A 610 -19.55 1.46 -1.83
N ARG A 611 -19.37 2.52 -2.61
CA ARG A 611 -19.86 2.67 -3.99
C ARG A 611 -18.68 2.93 -4.92
N ASP A 612 -18.82 2.45 -6.16
CA ASP A 612 -17.81 2.57 -7.20
C ASP A 612 -16.44 2.01 -6.74
N GLN A 613 -16.49 0.88 -6.01
CA GLN A 613 -15.29 0.27 -5.42
C GLN A 613 -14.23 0.00 -6.48
N GLN A 614 -13.03 0.49 -6.26
CA GLN A 614 -11.91 0.31 -7.17
C GLN A 614 -11.23 -1.03 -6.89
N LEU A 615 -11.26 -1.94 -7.88
CA LEU A 615 -10.58 -3.24 -7.82
C LEU A 615 -9.50 -3.32 -8.88
N ALA A 616 -8.34 -3.85 -8.49
CA ALA A 616 -7.25 -4.15 -9.41
C ALA A 616 -7.45 -5.54 -10.03
N GLN A 617 -7.52 -5.61 -11.34
CA GLN A 617 -7.63 -6.83 -12.13
C GLN A 617 -6.50 -6.89 -13.16
N PHE A 618 -6.29 -8.05 -13.80
CA PHE A 618 -5.52 -8.08 -15.03
C PHE A 618 -6.34 -7.45 -16.17
N ALA A 619 -5.67 -6.78 -17.07
CA ALA A 619 -6.26 -6.25 -18.30
C ALA A 619 -6.82 -7.39 -19.18
N GLY A 620 -7.71 -7.07 -20.12
CA GLY A 620 -8.34 -8.07 -20.98
C GLY A 620 -7.36 -8.90 -21.81
N SER A 621 -6.24 -8.30 -22.20
CA SER A 621 -5.11 -8.99 -22.85
C SER A 621 -4.29 -9.87 -21.91
N GLN A 622 -4.45 -9.77 -20.61
CA GLN A 622 -3.62 -10.34 -19.54
C GLN A 622 -2.17 -9.75 -19.45
N PHE A 623 -1.86 -8.72 -20.24
CA PHE A 623 -0.52 -8.12 -20.31
C PHE A 623 -0.34 -6.85 -19.47
N GLY A 624 -1.21 -6.60 -18.52
CA GLY A 624 -1.12 -5.46 -17.63
C GLY A 624 -2.17 -5.55 -16.55
N ARG A 625 -2.22 -4.55 -15.70
CA ARG A 625 -3.23 -4.44 -14.64
C ARG A 625 -4.07 -3.21 -14.84
N THR A 626 -5.35 -3.35 -14.61
CA THR A 626 -6.33 -2.28 -14.69
C THR A 626 -7.10 -2.16 -13.38
N VAL A 627 -7.57 -0.95 -13.09
CA VAL A 627 -8.55 -0.70 -12.03
C VAL A 627 -9.92 -0.56 -12.67
N VAL A 628 -10.86 -1.31 -12.16
CA VAL A 628 -12.28 -1.20 -12.53
C VAL A 628 -13.11 -0.71 -11.35
N ASN A 629 -14.20 0.00 -11.63
CA ASN A 629 -15.17 0.38 -10.61
C ASN A 629 -16.20 -0.75 -10.43
N ALA A 630 -16.02 -1.56 -9.40
CA ALA A 630 -16.82 -2.76 -9.11
C ALA A 630 -18.08 -2.43 -8.29
N GLY A 631 -18.99 -1.67 -8.84
CA GLY A 631 -20.32 -1.44 -8.27
C GLY A 631 -20.32 -1.11 -6.76
N ARG A 632 -20.95 -1.96 -5.94
CA ARG A 632 -21.18 -1.70 -4.51
C ARG A 632 -20.69 -2.85 -3.62
N SER A 633 -20.11 -2.52 -2.49
CA SER A 633 -19.81 -3.47 -1.42
C SER A 633 -20.26 -2.97 -0.06
N ALA A 634 -20.29 -3.87 0.90
CA ALA A 634 -20.48 -3.53 2.31
C ALA A 634 -19.49 -4.33 3.17
N SER A 635 -18.95 -3.66 4.18
CA SER A 635 -18.07 -4.24 5.19
C SER A 635 -18.69 -4.03 6.57
N CYS A 636 -18.69 -5.06 7.39
CA CYS A 636 -19.08 -4.96 8.81
C CYS A 636 -18.09 -5.74 9.67
N GLY A 637 -17.91 -5.28 10.90
CA GLY A 637 -16.98 -5.93 11.78
C GLY A 637 -16.92 -5.37 13.18
N GLY A 638 -15.99 -5.93 13.95
CA GLY A 638 -15.71 -5.54 15.32
C GLY A 638 -14.21 -5.50 15.61
N GLU A 639 -13.84 -4.70 16.58
CA GLU A 639 -12.47 -4.45 16.99
C GLU A 639 -12.36 -4.48 18.50
N VAL A 640 -11.32 -5.13 19.00
CA VAL A 640 -10.98 -5.17 20.42
C VAL A 640 -9.49 -4.85 20.56
N GLY A 641 -9.17 -3.87 21.39
CA GLY A 641 -7.81 -3.55 21.82
C GLY A 641 -7.73 -3.57 23.35
N ILE A 642 -6.79 -4.30 23.88
CA ILE A 642 -6.53 -4.41 25.33
C ILE A 642 -5.07 -4.09 25.58
N ARG A 643 -4.78 -3.22 26.52
CA ARG A 643 -3.44 -2.95 27.03
C ARG A 643 -3.46 -3.00 28.54
N ALA A 644 -2.48 -3.66 29.11
CA ALA A 644 -2.37 -3.72 30.57
C ALA A 644 -0.92 -3.55 31.00
N SER A 645 -0.70 -2.78 32.08
CA SER A 645 0.56 -2.65 32.78
C SER A 645 0.42 -3.27 34.17
N LEU A 646 1.18 -4.32 34.41
CA LEU A 646 1.06 -5.18 35.59
C LEU A 646 2.42 -5.30 36.31
N LEU A 647 2.41 -5.86 37.52
CA LEU A 647 3.63 -6.13 38.30
C LEU A 647 4.50 -4.88 38.51
N LYS A 648 3.90 -3.74 38.85
CA LYS A 648 4.59 -2.45 39.00
C LYS A 648 5.33 -2.05 37.70
N ASP A 649 4.60 -2.11 36.57
CA ASP A 649 5.06 -1.76 35.22
C ASP A 649 6.21 -2.63 34.66
N ARG A 650 6.41 -3.82 35.24
CA ARG A 650 7.37 -4.79 34.73
C ARG A 650 6.82 -5.70 33.64
N LEU A 651 5.51 -5.88 33.59
CA LEU A 651 4.83 -6.73 32.60
C LEU A 651 3.81 -5.92 31.83
N HIS A 652 4.04 -5.77 30.54
CA HIS A 652 3.10 -5.11 29.61
C HIS A 652 2.45 -6.17 28.73
N LEU A 653 1.13 -6.17 28.71
CA LEU A 653 0.34 -7.05 27.86
C LEU A 653 -0.40 -6.20 26.83
N ASN A 654 -0.35 -6.64 25.57
CA ASN A 654 -1.16 -6.05 24.50
C ASN A 654 -1.88 -7.19 23.76
N ALA A 655 -3.18 -7.00 23.53
CA ALA A 655 -3.98 -7.90 22.73
C ALA A 655 -4.85 -7.07 21.79
N ASN A 656 -4.80 -7.38 20.51
CA ASN A 656 -5.60 -6.74 19.48
C ASN A 656 -6.30 -7.82 18.66
N TYR A 657 -7.58 -7.63 18.40
CA TYR A 657 -8.35 -8.50 17.52
C TYR A 657 -9.27 -7.68 16.64
N GLY A 658 -9.30 -8.00 15.37
CA GLY A 658 -10.19 -7.40 14.39
C GLY A 658 -10.92 -8.47 13.59
N TYR A 659 -12.22 -8.28 13.42
CA TYR A 659 -13.06 -9.04 12.51
C TYR A 659 -13.61 -8.13 11.43
N THR A 660 -13.48 -8.52 10.16
CA THR A 660 -14.01 -7.77 9.02
C THR A 660 -14.63 -8.70 7.99
N ASN A 661 -15.93 -8.53 7.74
CA ASN A 661 -16.65 -9.24 6.70
C ASN A 661 -17.06 -8.26 5.59
N ALA A 662 -16.24 -8.17 4.53
CA ALA A 662 -16.48 -7.33 3.37
C ALA A 662 -17.04 -8.18 2.21
N ARG A 663 -18.19 -7.78 1.64
CA ARG A 663 -18.86 -8.50 0.55
C ARG A 663 -19.40 -7.57 -0.51
N PHE A 664 -19.36 -8.03 -1.75
CA PHE A 664 -20.03 -7.36 -2.85
C PHE A 664 -21.55 -7.38 -2.68
N ARG A 665 -22.19 -6.25 -2.89
CA ARG A 665 -23.66 -6.09 -2.90
C ARG A 665 -24.21 -6.05 -4.33
N SER A 666 -23.41 -5.49 -5.25
CA SER A 666 -23.74 -5.37 -6.66
C SER A 666 -22.44 -5.23 -7.44
N TYR A 667 -22.02 -6.31 -8.08
CA TYR A 667 -20.87 -6.32 -8.98
C TYR A 667 -21.13 -7.37 -10.06
N TYR A 668 -21.02 -6.96 -11.33
CA TYR A 668 -21.30 -7.78 -12.50
C TYR A 668 -20.23 -7.52 -13.54
N VAL A 669 -19.77 -8.57 -14.21
CA VAL A 669 -18.80 -8.50 -15.32
C VAL A 669 -19.42 -9.24 -16.50
N ALA A 670 -19.18 -8.75 -17.73
CA ALA A 670 -19.63 -9.43 -18.94
C ALA A 670 -19.06 -10.85 -18.99
N ASN A 671 -19.89 -11.80 -19.34
CA ASN A 671 -19.49 -13.19 -19.48
C ASN A 671 -19.00 -13.45 -20.91
N SER A 672 -17.70 -13.59 -21.09
CA SER A 672 -17.09 -13.87 -22.40
C SER A 672 -17.49 -15.25 -22.97
N ALA A 673 -17.97 -16.15 -22.13
CA ALA A 673 -18.47 -17.47 -22.51
C ALA A 673 -20.01 -17.49 -22.66
N TYR A 674 -20.66 -16.31 -22.77
CA TYR A 674 -22.11 -16.25 -22.97
C TYR A 674 -22.52 -16.86 -24.31
N ASP A 675 -23.39 -17.83 -24.25
CA ASP A 675 -24.05 -18.44 -25.42
C ASP A 675 -25.52 -18.04 -25.39
N PRO A 676 -26.01 -17.25 -26.36
CA PRO A 676 -27.42 -16.90 -26.47
C PRO A 676 -28.38 -18.11 -26.75
N GLN A 677 -27.84 -19.23 -27.20
CA GLN A 677 -28.60 -20.44 -27.48
C GLN A 677 -28.73 -21.36 -26.25
N ASP A 678 -27.89 -21.16 -25.23
CA ASP A 678 -27.96 -21.91 -23.97
C ASP A 678 -28.80 -21.14 -22.93
N PRO A 679 -29.99 -21.63 -22.56
CA PRO A 679 -30.85 -20.99 -21.56
C PRO A 679 -30.20 -20.90 -20.16
N ALA A 680 -29.18 -21.72 -19.87
CA ALA A 680 -28.42 -21.68 -18.62
C ALA A 680 -27.27 -20.66 -18.65
N SER A 681 -26.92 -20.18 -19.85
CA SER A 681 -25.87 -19.17 -20.03
C SER A 681 -26.36 -17.79 -19.63
N SER A 682 -25.59 -17.06 -18.86
CA SER A 682 -25.91 -15.69 -18.44
C SER A 682 -24.97 -14.69 -19.09
N GLN A 683 -25.52 -13.60 -19.61
CA GLN A 683 -24.77 -12.50 -20.22
C GLN A 683 -23.79 -11.86 -19.23
N PHE A 684 -24.06 -11.96 -17.93
CA PHE A 684 -23.23 -11.39 -16.88
C PHE A 684 -22.90 -12.42 -15.80
N ILE A 685 -21.66 -12.39 -15.34
CA ILE A 685 -21.21 -13.09 -14.13
C ILE A 685 -21.49 -12.20 -12.93
N SER A 686 -22.21 -12.72 -11.94
CA SER A 686 -22.57 -12.01 -10.71
C SER A 686 -21.64 -12.38 -9.55
N PHE A 687 -21.01 -11.37 -8.94
CA PHE A 687 -20.19 -11.52 -7.74
C PHE A 687 -20.95 -11.16 -6.45
N ARG A 688 -22.26 -10.95 -6.51
CA ARG A 688 -23.07 -10.62 -5.34
C ARG A 688 -22.91 -11.67 -4.24
N GLY A 689 -22.65 -11.20 -3.01
CA GLY A 689 -22.41 -12.05 -1.84
C GLY A 689 -21.00 -12.62 -1.71
N LYS A 690 -20.20 -12.60 -2.78
CA LYS A 690 -18.78 -12.99 -2.72
C LYS A 690 -18.01 -12.00 -1.84
N ARG A 691 -16.95 -12.49 -1.21
CA ARG A 691 -16.08 -11.66 -0.38
C ARG A 691 -15.18 -10.78 -1.23
N VAL A 692 -14.94 -9.57 -0.77
CA VAL A 692 -13.97 -8.66 -1.39
C VAL A 692 -12.57 -9.24 -1.24
N PRO A 693 -11.78 -9.35 -2.33
CA PRO A 693 -10.42 -9.88 -2.27
C PRO A 693 -9.49 -9.05 -1.38
N PHE A 694 -8.41 -9.67 -0.88
CA PHE A 694 -7.37 -9.06 -0.05
C PHE A 694 -7.84 -8.54 1.31
N VAL A 695 -9.01 -8.94 1.76
CA VAL A 695 -9.56 -8.57 3.07
C VAL A 695 -9.54 -9.80 3.97
N PRO A 696 -8.67 -9.85 5.00
CA PRO A 696 -8.73 -10.91 5.99
C PRO A 696 -10.01 -10.82 6.82
N LEU A 697 -10.63 -11.97 7.12
CA LEU A 697 -11.74 -12.03 8.08
C LEU A 697 -11.27 -11.70 9.48
N HIS A 698 -10.07 -12.13 9.82
CA HIS A 698 -9.50 -12.02 11.15
C HIS A 698 -8.10 -11.44 11.08
N THR A 699 -7.83 -10.49 11.95
CA THR A 699 -6.48 -10.00 12.28
C THR A 699 -6.30 -10.09 13.78
N MET A 700 -5.14 -10.52 14.23
CA MET A 700 -4.86 -10.70 15.65
C MET A 700 -3.39 -10.37 15.95
N SER A 701 -3.16 -9.71 17.08
CA SER A 701 -1.86 -9.64 17.72
C SER A 701 -2.01 -9.81 19.23
N PHE A 702 -1.07 -10.51 19.81
CA PHE A 702 -0.90 -10.62 21.26
C PHE A 702 0.58 -10.46 21.58
N SER A 703 0.91 -9.65 22.57
CA SER A 703 2.27 -9.61 23.12
C SER A 703 2.28 -9.56 24.63
N ALA A 704 3.32 -10.15 25.19
CA ALA A 704 3.67 -10.08 26.61
C ALA A 704 5.14 -9.69 26.72
N ASP A 705 5.40 -8.51 27.26
CA ASP A 705 6.73 -7.93 27.37
C ASP A 705 7.08 -7.75 28.85
N PHE A 706 8.17 -8.38 29.29
CA PHE A 706 8.64 -8.35 30.67
C PHE A 706 9.99 -7.67 30.76
N ARG A 707 10.16 -6.80 31.77
CA ARG A 707 11.45 -6.17 32.09
C ARG A 707 11.67 -6.21 33.60
N GLN A 708 12.80 -6.78 33.99
CA GLN A 708 13.27 -6.81 35.36
C GLN A 708 14.49 -5.93 35.53
N PRO A 709 14.36 -4.74 36.12
CA PRO A 709 15.51 -3.99 36.57
C PRO A 709 16.26 -4.78 37.66
N LEU A 710 17.58 -4.72 37.62
CA LEU A 710 18.45 -5.28 38.66
C LEU A 710 18.92 -4.12 39.55
N ALA A 711 18.81 -4.29 40.88
CA ALA A 711 19.18 -3.25 41.80
C ALA A 711 20.72 -3.06 41.80
N ASP A 712 21.15 -1.81 41.81
CA ASP A 712 22.52 -1.51 42.17
C ASP A 712 22.70 -1.73 43.68
N ASP A 713 23.64 -2.59 44.08
CA ASP A 713 24.09 -2.64 45.48
C ASP A 713 24.88 -1.38 45.80
N SER A 714 24.76 -0.91 47.05
CA SER A 714 25.36 0.36 47.47
C SER A 714 26.89 0.41 47.31
N GLU A 715 27.53 -0.72 47.14
CA GLU A 715 29.01 -0.86 47.01
C GLU A 715 29.48 -1.22 45.59
N HIS A 716 28.61 -1.79 44.74
CA HIS A 716 28.99 -2.19 43.37
C HIS A 716 27.91 -1.80 42.34
N LYS A 717 28.31 -0.98 41.35
CA LYS A 717 27.46 -0.70 40.19
C LYS A 717 27.35 -1.94 39.32
N ASN A 718 26.20 -2.55 39.25
CA ASN A 718 25.98 -3.71 38.40
C ASN A 718 26.25 -3.40 36.93
N PHE A 719 27.08 -4.23 36.29
CA PHE A 719 27.33 -4.14 34.85
C PHE A 719 26.03 -4.44 34.04
N VAL A 720 25.20 -5.34 34.52
CA VAL A 720 23.86 -5.62 33.95
C VAL A 720 22.81 -4.83 34.72
N LYS A 721 22.13 -3.92 34.05
CA LYS A 721 21.12 -3.03 34.62
C LYS A 721 19.71 -3.61 34.62
N ALA A 722 19.35 -4.30 33.54
CA ALA A 722 18.09 -5.00 33.45
C ALA A 722 18.16 -6.19 32.49
N ILE A 723 17.27 -7.14 32.71
CA ILE A 723 16.97 -8.21 31.75
C ILE A 723 15.54 -8.08 31.28
N GLY A 724 15.30 -8.39 30.02
CA GLY A 724 14.00 -8.29 29.42
C GLY A 724 13.71 -9.46 28.49
N GLY A 725 12.44 -9.66 28.18
CA GLY A 725 12.01 -10.61 27.18
C GLY A 725 10.59 -10.32 26.75
N GLY A 726 10.30 -10.64 25.51
CA GLY A 726 8.98 -10.48 24.94
C GLY A 726 8.58 -11.68 24.10
N VAL A 727 7.31 -11.98 24.11
CA VAL A 727 6.68 -12.98 23.23
C VAL A 727 5.61 -12.27 22.43
N GLU A 728 5.59 -12.47 21.13
CA GLU A 728 4.60 -11.95 20.23
C GLU A 728 3.94 -13.07 19.42
N VAL A 729 2.63 -13.02 19.31
CA VAL A 729 1.86 -13.81 18.36
C VAL A 729 1.10 -12.86 17.48
N LYS A 730 1.35 -12.86 16.17
CA LYS A 730 0.58 -12.07 15.21
C LYS A 730 0.02 -12.97 14.11
N GLY A 731 -1.20 -12.68 13.66
CA GLY A 731 -1.84 -13.52 12.66
C GLY A 731 -2.96 -12.80 11.92
N ASP A 732 -3.22 -13.32 10.76
CA ASP A 732 -4.33 -12.89 9.92
C ASP A 732 -4.83 -14.04 9.06
N GLY A 733 -6.00 -13.90 8.47
CA GLY A 733 -6.47 -14.92 7.55
C GLY A 733 -7.95 -14.95 7.31
N GLY A 734 -8.36 -16.03 6.64
CA GLY A 734 -9.64 -16.07 5.95
C GLY A 734 -9.62 -15.08 4.78
N VAL A 735 -8.51 -14.91 4.08
CA VAL A 735 -8.35 -14.04 2.91
C VAL A 735 -8.80 -14.79 1.66
N LYS A 736 -9.45 -14.06 0.74
CA LYS A 736 -9.72 -14.51 -0.63
C LYS A 736 -8.86 -13.67 -1.58
N TRP A 737 -8.31 -14.32 -2.63
CA TRP A 737 -7.40 -13.67 -3.55
C TRP A 737 -8.04 -13.24 -4.86
N ASP A 738 -9.20 -13.85 -5.21
CA ASP A 738 -9.97 -13.58 -6.41
C ASP A 738 -11.41 -13.17 -6.10
N GLU A 739 -12.09 -12.54 -7.04
CA GLU A 739 -13.48 -12.07 -6.92
C GLU A 739 -14.47 -13.22 -6.86
N MET A 740 -14.18 -14.35 -7.53
CA MET A 740 -14.99 -15.55 -7.50
C MET A 740 -14.87 -16.31 -6.18
N ASN A 741 -13.86 -15.98 -5.36
CA ASN A 741 -13.50 -16.66 -4.11
C ASN A 741 -13.08 -18.14 -4.28
N ASN A 742 -12.50 -18.47 -5.44
CA ASN A 742 -12.06 -19.82 -5.76
C ASN A 742 -10.89 -20.25 -4.89
N TYR A 743 -9.96 -19.33 -4.63
CA TYR A 743 -8.76 -19.59 -3.83
C TYR A 743 -8.55 -18.52 -2.76
N GLY A 744 -7.77 -18.88 -1.75
CA GLY A 744 -7.54 -18.02 -0.60
C GLY A 744 -6.77 -18.75 0.49
N ARG A 745 -6.55 -18.07 1.59
CA ARG A 745 -5.80 -18.57 2.73
C ARG A 745 -6.64 -18.58 4.01
N SER A 746 -6.57 -19.69 4.75
CA SER A 746 -7.11 -19.78 6.11
C SER A 746 -6.31 -18.91 7.09
N PHE A 747 -6.77 -18.80 8.33
CA PHE A 747 -6.05 -18.08 9.38
C PHE A 747 -4.70 -18.74 9.68
N ARG A 748 -3.65 -17.93 9.82
CA ARG A 748 -2.30 -18.32 10.22
C ARG A 748 -1.77 -17.36 11.26
N ALA A 749 -0.98 -17.86 12.19
CA ALA A 749 -0.36 -17.08 13.23
C ALA A 749 1.15 -17.40 13.32
N LEU A 750 1.94 -16.36 13.50
CA LEU A 750 3.40 -16.43 13.64
C LEU A 750 3.77 -16.15 15.09
N LEU A 751 4.67 -16.96 15.63
CA LEU A 751 5.26 -16.78 16.95
C LEU A 751 6.64 -16.12 16.80
N GLY A 752 6.84 -15.01 17.51
CA GLY A 752 8.11 -14.33 17.70
C GLY A 752 8.52 -14.29 19.18
N VAL A 753 9.81 -14.31 19.44
CA VAL A 753 10.38 -14.15 20.78
C VAL A 753 11.57 -13.20 20.70
N ARG A 754 11.72 -12.32 21.68
CA ARG A 754 12.87 -11.44 21.85
C ARG A 754 13.38 -11.56 23.30
N LEU A 755 14.67 -11.61 23.47
CA LEU A 755 15.36 -11.51 24.78
C LEU A 755 16.29 -10.31 24.72
N SER A 756 16.40 -9.57 25.81
CA SER A 756 17.28 -8.39 25.89
C SER A 756 18.01 -8.30 27.22
N VAL A 757 19.19 -7.74 27.18
CA VAL A 757 20.01 -7.41 28.33
C VAL A 757 20.44 -5.95 28.20
N GLU A 758 20.11 -5.17 29.20
CA GLU A 758 20.52 -3.76 29.31
C GLU A 758 21.80 -3.69 30.18
N LEU A 759 22.84 -3.11 29.64
CA LEU A 759 24.15 -3.00 30.28
C LEU A 759 24.42 -1.58 30.77
N ALA A 760 25.42 -1.44 31.65
CA ALA A 760 25.97 -0.14 31.99
C ALA A 760 26.45 0.59 30.72
N GLY A 761 26.40 1.94 30.70
CA GLY A 761 26.73 2.72 29.50
C GLY A 761 25.61 2.74 28.44
N ASN A 762 24.37 2.42 28.85
CA ASN A 762 23.16 2.48 27.99
C ASN A 762 23.26 1.59 26.71
N ILE A 763 23.88 0.44 26.85
CA ILE A 763 23.98 -0.55 25.78
C ILE A 763 22.88 -1.60 25.98
N THR A 764 22.09 -1.87 24.97
CA THR A 764 21.11 -2.97 24.95
C THR A 764 21.49 -4.00 23.90
N LEU A 765 21.66 -5.24 24.36
CA LEU A 765 21.88 -6.41 23.51
C LEU A 765 20.57 -7.16 23.41
N SER A 766 20.15 -7.55 22.20
CA SER A 766 18.94 -8.31 21.98
C SER A 766 19.20 -9.51 21.05
N ALA A 767 18.57 -10.63 21.37
CA ALA A 767 18.48 -11.79 20.49
C ALA A 767 17.01 -12.07 20.22
N TRP A 768 16.64 -12.36 18.97
CA TRP A 768 15.26 -12.59 18.61
C TRP A 768 15.10 -13.69 17.58
N GLY A 769 13.90 -14.27 17.53
CA GLY A 769 13.50 -15.23 16.51
C GLY A 769 12.09 -14.90 16.01
N ARG A 770 11.89 -15.04 14.70
CA ARG A 770 10.60 -14.84 14.04
C ARG A 770 10.15 -16.13 13.36
N ASN A 771 8.82 -16.28 13.23
CA ASN A 771 8.19 -17.49 12.69
C ASN A 771 8.72 -18.77 13.33
N LEU A 772 8.80 -18.80 14.67
CA LEU A 772 9.37 -19.94 15.42
C LEU A 772 8.59 -21.24 15.24
N THR A 773 7.29 -21.15 14.96
CA THR A 773 6.42 -22.27 14.60
C THR A 773 6.76 -22.90 13.26
N GLY A 774 7.51 -22.18 12.40
CA GLY A 774 7.87 -22.66 11.07
C GLY A 774 6.69 -22.70 10.09
N GLU A 775 5.71 -21.82 10.28
CA GLU A 775 4.57 -21.71 9.37
C GLU A 775 5.04 -21.34 7.97
N HIS A 776 4.45 -22.00 6.96
CA HIS A 776 4.68 -21.75 5.55
C HIS A 776 3.34 -21.56 4.84
N TYR A 777 3.14 -20.40 4.23
CA TYR A 777 1.89 -20.04 3.57
C TYR A 777 2.09 -18.93 2.53
N SER A 778 1.11 -18.75 1.65
CA SER A 778 1.08 -17.67 0.69
C SER A 778 0.64 -16.35 1.36
N THR A 779 1.47 -15.32 1.28
CA THR A 779 1.11 -13.95 1.67
C THR A 779 0.22 -13.30 0.63
N PHE A 780 0.35 -13.74 -0.62
CA PHE A 780 -0.38 -13.27 -1.77
C PHE A 780 -0.44 -14.36 -2.85
N GLU A 781 -1.57 -14.47 -3.57
CA GLU A 781 -1.72 -15.31 -4.75
C GLU A 781 -2.44 -14.55 -5.85
N PHE A 782 -2.15 -14.93 -7.09
CA PHE A 782 -2.83 -14.39 -8.28
C PHE A 782 -2.76 -15.39 -9.43
N GLN A 783 -3.64 -15.19 -10.42
CA GLN A 783 -3.65 -15.93 -11.67
C GLN A 783 -3.18 -15.01 -12.80
N ASN A 784 -2.31 -15.52 -13.66
CA ASN A 784 -1.86 -14.87 -14.88
C ASN A 784 -1.65 -15.93 -15.96
N MET A 785 -2.09 -15.67 -17.20
CA MET A 785 -1.95 -16.58 -18.35
C MET A 785 -2.35 -18.04 -18.03
N ASN A 786 -3.48 -18.24 -17.35
CA ASN A 786 -3.99 -19.53 -16.89
C ASN A 786 -3.10 -20.26 -15.86
N ARG A 787 -2.06 -19.64 -15.35
CA ARG A 787 -1.18 -20.16 -14.31
C ARG A 787 -1.43 -19.44 -12.99
N ARG A 788 -1.22 -20.12 -11.87
CA ARG A 788 -1.35 -19.52 -10.55
C ARG A 788 0.00 -19.40 -9.87
N PHE A 789 0.24 -18.23 -9.30
CA PHE A 789 1.48 -17.85 -8.64
C PHE A 789 1.22 -17.43 -7.20
N ALA A 790 2.23 -17.59 -6.36
CA ALA A 790 2.18 -17.20 -4.96
C ALA A 790 3.48 -16.53 -4.48
N GLN A 791 3.32 -15.55 -3.61
CA GLN A 791 4.38 -15.04 -2.75
C GLN A 791 4.38 -15.83 -1.44
N SER A 792 5.51 -16.37 -1.04
CA SER A 792 5.67 -17.07 0.23
C SER A 792 5.95 -16.10 1.37
N ASN A 793 5.51 -16.45 2.59
CA ASN A 793 5.93 -15.75 3.79
C ASN A 793 7.41 -16.03 4.12
N GLU A 794 8.01 -15.14 4.92
CA GLU A 794 9.36 -15.33 5.44
C GLU A 794 9.43 -16.60 6.29
N PRO A 795 10.43 -17.47 6.06
CA PRO A 795 10.62 -18.67 6.87
C PRO A 795 11.18 -18.32 8.24
N ARG A 796 11.27 -19.32 9.14
CA ARG A 796 11.89 -19.16 10.45
C ARG A 796 13.32 -18.64 10.33
N HIS A 797 13.61 -17.58 11.08
CA HIS A 797 14.91 -16.92 11.12
C HIS A 797 15.17 -16.28 12.48
N PHE A 798 16.43 -15.96 12.75
CA PHE A 798 16.90 -15.37 14.00
C PHE A 798 17.74 -14.15 13.72
N GLY A 799 17.91 -13.31 14.74
CA GLY A 799 18.78 -12.16 14.62
C GLY A 799 19.26 -11.65 15.97
N PHE A 800 20.23 -10.76 15.88
CA PHE A 800 20.85 -10.09 17.02
C PHE A 800 20.92 -8.61 16.75
N ASP A 801 20.60 -7.80 17.76
CA ASP A 801 20.70 -6.36 17.70
C ASP A 801 21.53 -5.82 18.86
N VAL A 802 22.29 -4.77 18.58
CA VAL A 802 22.99 -3.97 19.56
C VAL A 802 22.49 -2.54 19.42
N LYS A 803 22.08 -1.95 20.52
CA LYS A 803 21.74 -0.51 20.59
C LYS A 803 22.61 0.16 21.63
N TRP A 804 23.06 1.33 21.32
CA TRP A 804 23.91 2.13 22.21
C TRP A 804 23.48 3.61 22.17
N HIS A 805 23.20 4.15 23.33
CA HIS A 805 22.90 5.57 23.54
C HIS A 805 24.01 6.23 24.37
N PHE A 806 24.60 7.31 23.86
CA PHE A 806 25.69 8.02 24.53
C PHE A 806 25.67 9.55 24.32
#